data_e24e81944eba29163f5e8d9919cd9fc4
#
_entry.id   e24e81944eba29163f5e8d9919cd9fc4
#
_cell.length_a   1.000
_cell.length_b   1.000
_cell.length_c   1.000
_cell.angle_alpha   90.00
_cell.angle_beta   90.00
_cell.angle_gamma   90.00
#
_symmetry.space_group_name_H-M   'P 1'
#
loop_
_entity.id
_entity.type
_entity.pdbx_description
1 polymer ?
#
loop_
_entity_poly.entity_id
_entity_poly.type
_entity_poly.pdbx_seq_one_letter_code
_entity_poly.pdbx_strand_id
1 'polypeptide(L)'
;MDHIRNFSIIAHIDHGKSTLADRIIQLCGGLSDREMESQVLDSMDLERERGITIKAQTAALTYRXXXXXXXXXXXXXXDRIIQLCGGLSDREMESQVLDSMDLERERGITIKAQTAALTYRARDGKVYNLNLIDTPGHVDFSYEVSRSLSACEGALLVVDASQGVEAQTVANCYTAIELGVEVVPVLNKIDLPAANPENAIAEIEDVIGIDAMDAVRCSAKTGLGVEDVLESLIAKVPPPKGDPDAPLQALIIDSWFDNYVGVVMLVRIVNGTLRPKERIKLMATDAQYAVEHVGVFTPKSRNLESLSAGQVGFIISGIKELTAAKVGDTVTHATKPAPEPLPGFKEVKPQVFAGLYPVEANQYDALRESLEKLKLNDASLQYEPEVSQALGFGFRCGFLGLLHMEIVQERLEREFDMDLITTAPTVVYEVVQSDGTTIMVENPAKMPEPARIAEIREPIVTVNLYMPQDYVGSVITLCEQKRGTQINMQYHGRQVQLTYEIPMAEIVLDFFDRLKSVSRGYASMDYEFKEYRTSDVVKVDMLINGDKVDALSIIVHRSQSQYRGREVAAKMREIIPRQMYDVAIQAAIGAHIIARENIKALRKNVLAKCYGGDITRKKKLLEKQKEGKKRMKQVGSVEIPQEAFLAILRVEDK
;
A
#
# COMPACT_ATOMS: atom_id res chain seq x y z
N MET A 1 4.61 10.33 33.26
CA MET A 1 4.78 10.28 31.79
C MET A 1 6.25 10.25 31.33
N ASP A 2 7.18 10.66 32.17
CA ASP A 2 8.62 10.72 31.83
C ASP A 2 9.25 9.41 31.36
N HIS A 3 8.61 8.29 31.72
CA HIS A 3 9.07 6.94 31.36
C HIS A 3 8.41 6.41 30.05
N ILE A 4 7.58 7.21 29.37
CA ILE A 4 6.91 6.80 28.13
C ILE A 4 7.67 7.38 26.94
N ARG A 5 7.85 6.56 25.89
CA ARG A 5 8.36 7.02 24.58
C ARG A 5 7.48 6.45 23.48
N ASN A 6 6.85 7.33 22.72
CA ASN A 6 6.05 6.95 21.54
C ASN A 6 6.89 7.25 20.30
N PHE A 7 7.16 6.25 19.51
CA PHE A 7 8.04 6.40 18.36
C PHE A 7 7.62 5.52 17.20
N SER A 8 8.01 5.97 16.03
CA SER A 8 7.85 5.22 14.79
C SER A 8 9.22 4.88 14.19
N ILE A 9 9.25 3.97 13.24
CA ILE A 9 10.45 3.70 12.43
C ILE A 9 10.11 4.10 10.99
N ILE A 10 10.82 5.10 10.48
CA ILE A 10 10.70 5.55 9.09
C ILE A 10 11.94 5.12 8.31
N ALA A 11 11.72 4.53 7.14
CA ALA A 11 12.78 3.99 6.29
C ALA A 11 12.24 3.77 4.89
N HIS A 12 13.14 3.78 3.92
CA HIS A 12 12.81 3.29 2.59
C HIS A 12 12.62 1.76 2.61
N ILE A 13 11.93 1.23 1.62
CA ILE A 13 11.77 -0.22 1.42
C ILE A 13 13.18 -0.86 1.36
N ASP A 14 13.35 -1.99 2.01
CA ASP A 14 14.60 -2.77 2.08
C ASP A 14 15.75 -2.14 2.89
N HIS A 15 15.57 -0.97 3.53
CA HIS A 15 16.59 -0.41 4.44
C HIS A 15 16.69 -1.16 5.78
N GLY A 16 15.84 -2.16 5.99
CA GLY A 16 15.90 -3.02 7.16
C GLY A 16 15.10 -2.52 8.35
N LYS A 17 14.05 -1.75 8.10
CA LYS A 17 13.10 -1.26 9.10
C LYS A 17 12.61 -2.39 10.01
N SER A 18 12.02 -3.41 9.39
CA SER A 18 11.45 -4.56 10.10
C SER A 18 12.54 -5.40 10.79
N THR A 19 13.72 -5.55 10.18
CA THR A 19 14.85 -6.26 10.79
C THR A 19 15.39 -5.52 12.02
N LEU A 20 15.42 -4.19 12.00
CA LEU A 20 15.83 -3.40 13.17
C LEU A 20 14.77 -3.53 14.28
N ALA A 21 13.51 -3.45 13.91
CA ALA A 21 12.40 -3.68 14.83
C ALA A 21 12.51 -5.08 15.48
N ASP A 22 12.87 -6.16 14.74
CA ASP A 22 13.14 -7.52 15.28
C ASP A 22 14.27 -7.53 16.32
N ARG A 23 15.36 -6.86 16.04
CA ARG A 23 16.54 -6.90 16.95
C ARG A 23 16.34 -6.09 18.22
N ILE A 24 15.63 -5.00 18.16
CA ILE A 24 15.23 -4.26 19.36
C ILE A 24 14.45 -5.21 20.30
N ILE A 25 13.57 -6.07 19.76
CA ILE A 25 12.83 -7.08 20.54
C ILE A 25 13.78 -8.11 21.16
N GLN A 26 14.74 -8.60 20.42
CA GLN A 26 15.67 -9.64 20.88
C GLN A 26 16.50 -9.20 22.12
N LEU A 27 16.86 -7.94 22.20
CA LEU A 27 17.66 -7.38 23.30
C LEU A 27 16.94 -7.35 24.65
N CYS A 28 15.62 -7.30 24.66
CA CYS A 28 14.85 -7.13 25.89
C CYS A 28 14.44 -8.46 26.58
N GLY A 29 14.57 -9.63 25.95
CA GLY A 29 14.02 -10.89 26.51
C GLY A 29 14.89 -12.14 26.60
N GLY A 30 16.07 -12.18 26.02
CA GLY A 30 17.06 -13.25 26.26
C GLY A 30 16.84 -14.58 25.54
N LEU A 31 16.74 -14.60 24.23
CA LEU A 31 16.77 -15.83 23.43
C LEU A 31 18.20 -16.36 23.25
N SER A 32 18.36 -17.66 23.33
CA SER A 32 19.65 -18.33 23.07
C SER A 32 19.87 -18.48 21.55
N ASP A 33 21.13 -18.47 21.14
CA ASP A 33 21.58 -18.64 19.75
C ASP A 33 21.03 -19.93 19.09
N ARG A 34 20.78 -20.96 19.88
CA ARG A 34 20.24 -22.25 19.43
C ARG A 34 18.77 -22.14 18.97
N GLU A 35 18.01 -21.28 19.59
CA GLU A 35 16.58 -21.08 19.25
C GLU A 35 16.42 -20.30 17.95
N MET A 36 17.36 -19.44 17.65
CA MET A 36 17.45 -18.72 16.37
C MET A 36 17.70 -19.66 15.19
N GLU A 37 18.61 -20.64 15.35
CA GLU A 37 18.95 -21.60 14.29
C GLU A 37 17.81 -22.56 13.96
N SER A 38 17.02 -22.96 14.96
CA SER A 38 15.91 -23.89 14.76
C SER A 38 14.72 -23.25 14.00
N GLN A 39 14.46 -21.97 14.19
CA GLN A 39 13.38 -21.27 13.47
C GLN A 39 13.71 -21.03 11.99
N VAL A 40 14.96 -20.72 11.68
CA VAL A 40 15.43 -20.58 10.29
C VAL A 40 15.39 -21.94 9.56
N LEU A 41 15.66 -23.03 10.27
CA LEU A 41 15.64 -24.37 9.68
C LEU A 41 14.21 -24.88 9.43
N ASP A 42 13.25 -24.55 10.29
CA ASP A 42 11.84 -24.94 10.13
C ASP A 42 11.19 -24.28 8.91
N SER A 43 11.53 -23.03 8.61
CA SER A 43 11.02 -22.36 7.41
C SER A 43 11.57 -22.99 6.12
N MET A 44 12.79 -23.53 6.15
CA MET A 44 13.42 -24.23 5.01
C MET A 44 12.84 -25.64 4.77
N ASP A 45 12.38 -26.33 5.82
CA ASP A 45 11.78 -27.66 5.70
C ASP A 45 10.37 -27.58 5.09
N LEU A 46 9.61 -26.56 5.39
CA LEU A 46 8.31 -26.30 4.75
C LEU A 46 8.45 -25.98 3.24
N GLU A 47 9.52 -25.30 2.86
CA GLU A 47 9.84 -25.05 1.45
C GLU A 47 10.25 -26.34 0.73
N ARG A 48 10.91 -27.28 1.39
CA ARG A 48 11.32 -28.58 0.84
C ARG A 48 10.13 -29.52 0.62
N GLU A 49 9.12 -29.52 1.49
CA GLU A 49 7.91 -30.33 1.34
C GLU A 49 6.99 -29.81 0.22
N ARG A 50 7.05 -28.53 -0.09
CA ARG A 50 6.26 -27.88 -1.13
C ARG A 50 7.03 -27.68 -2.46
N GLY A 51 8.23 -28.25 -2.56
CA GLY A 51 9.21 -27.99 -3.63
C GLY A 51 8.80 -28.26 -5.09
N ILE A 52 7.63 -28.87 -5.32
CA ILE A 52 7.16 -29.16 -6.68
C ILE A 52 6.28 -28.01 -7.20
N THR A 53 5.65 -27.23 -6.34
CA THR A 53 4.77 -26.13 -6.73
C THR A 53 5.53 -24.82 -6.93
N ILE A 54 6.67 -24.68 -6.28
CA ILE A 54 7.49 -23.46 -6.29
C ILE A 54 8.31 -23.34 -7.60
N LYS A 55 8.70 -24.45 -8.23
CA LYS A 55 9.49 -24.41 -9.48
C LYS A 55 8.74 -23.86 -10.68
N ALA A 56 7.41 -23.98 -10.73
CA ALA A 56 6.60 -23.43 -11.81
C ALA A 56 6.29 -21.93 -11.61
N GLN A 57 6.32 -21.46 -10.39
CA GLN A 57 6.14 -20.05 -10.05
C GLN A 57 7.47 -19.27 -10.03
N THR A 58 8.60 -19.95 -9.92
CA THR A 58 9.92 -19.31 -9.82
C THR A 58 10.32 -18.57 -11.10
N ALA A 59 9.79 -18.94 -12.25
CA ALA A 59 10.10 -18.23 -13.51
C ALA A 59 9.37 -16.89 -13.62
N ALA A 60 8.19 -16.77 -13.04
CA ALA A 60 7.46 -15.50 -12.95
C ALA A 60 7.86 -14.69 -11.71
N LEU A 61 8.31 -15.37 -10.66
CA LEU A 61 8.77 -14.74 -9.39
C LEU A 61 10.23 -14.25 -9.45
N THR A 62 11.03 -14.72 -10.40
CA THR A 62 12.44 -14.30 -10.53
C THR A 62 12.54 -12.82 -10.93
N TYR A 63 11.53 -12.29 -11.54
CA TYR A 63 11.46 -10.86 -11.88
C TYR A 63 10.91 -10.00 -10.69
N ARG A 64 10.15 -10.60 -9.85
CA ARG A 64 9.62 -9.95 -8.62
C ARG A 64 10.37 -10.33 -7.33
N UNK A 65 11.07 -11.34 -7.44
CA UNK A 65 11.77 -11.94 -6.33
C UNK A 65 13.06 -11.21 -5.93
N UNK A 66 13.45 -10.51 -6.58
CA UNK A 66 14.59 -9.80 -6.23
C UNK A 66 14.28 -8.73 -5.22
N UNK A 67 13.25 -8.40 -5.37
CA UNK A 67 12.73 -7.47 -4.44
C UNK A 67 12.06 -8.18 -3.26
N UNK A 68 11.56 -9.19 -3.53
CA UNK A 68 10.95 -10.01 -2.56
C UNK A 68 11.95 -10.79 -1.68
N UNK A 69 12.85 -11.02 -2.09
CA UNK A 69 13.84 -11.67 -1.31
C UNK A 69 14.58 -10.72 -0.33
N UNK A 70 14.50 -9.73 -0.67
CA UNK A 70 15.02 -8.71 0.18
C UNK A 70 13.97 -8.18 1.14
N UNK A 71 12.98 -8.35 0.71
CA UNK A 71 11.87 -7.95 1.53
C UNK A 71 11.53 -8.96 2.62
N UNK A 72 11.71 -9.97 2.45
CA UNK A 72 11.53 -11.01 3.40
C UNK A 72 12.56 -10.93 4.56
N UNK A 73 13.37 -10.39 4.37
CA UNK A 73 14.35 -10.15 5.38
C UNK A 73 14.05 -8.90 6.22
N UNK A 74 13.38 -8.27 5.68
CA UNK A 74 13.02 -7.06 6.37
C UNK A 74 11.84 -7.19 7.30
N UNK A 75 11.14 -8.03 7.05
CA UNK A 75 9.98 -8.24 7.83
C UNK A 75 10.27 -8.97 9.17
N UNK A 76 10.99 -9.49 9.32
CA UNK A 76 11.21 -10.24 10.52
C UNK A 76 11.78 -9.39 11.66
N UNK A 77 11.67 -8.38 11.45
CA UNK A 77 12.17 -7.61 12.28
C UNK A 77 11.34 -7.07 13.33
N UNK A 78 10.52 -6.84 13.22
CA UNK A 78 9.69 -6.32 14.24
C UNK A 78 9.31 -7.31 15.28
N ASP A 79 9.17 -8.33 14.79
CA ASP A 79 8.65 -9.36 15.69
C ASP A 79 9.57 -9.65 16.90
N ARG A 80 10.80 -9.60 16.70
CA ARG A 80 11.75 -9.86 17.80
C ARG A 80 11.81 -8.78 18.87
N ILE A 81 11.49 -7.56 18.56
CA ILE A 81 11.33 -6.52 19.60
C ILE A 81 10.22 -6.92 20.57
N ILE A 82 9.11 -7.40 20.05
CA ILE A 82 7.93 -7.78 20.84
C ILE A 82 8.28 -8.96 21.76
N GLN A 83 9.00 -9.95 21.23
CA GLN A 83 9.43 -11.12 22.02
C GLN A 83 10.35 -10.71 23.18
N LEU A 84 11.33 -9.87 22.93
CA LEU A 84 12.35 -9.48 23.92
C LEU A 84 11.82 -8.57 25.02
N CYS A 85 10.76 -7.84 24.74
CA CYS A 85 10.06 -7.06 25.77
C CYS A 85 9.02 -7.92 26.53
N GLY A 86 9.01 -9.24 26.28
CA GLY A 86 8.12 -10.18 27.00
C GLY A 86 6.67 -10.17 26.51
N GLY A 87 6.44 -9.64 25.28
CA GLY A 87 5.10 -9.61 24.70
C GLY A 87 4.62 -10.95 24.16
N LEU A 88 5.56 -11.83 23.75
CA LEU A 88 5.26 -13.17 23.24
C LEU A 88 6.27 -14.19 23.79
N SER A 89 5.83 -15.40 24.02
CA SER A 89 6.71 -16.53 24.34
C SER A 89 7.32 -17.11 23.05
N ASP A 90 8.40 -17.87 23.20
CA ASP A 90 9.10 -18.50 22.07
C ASP A 90 8.19 -19.39 21.21
N ARG A 91 7.15 -19.97 21.81
CA ARG A 91 6.16 -20.82 21.12
C ARG A 91 5.14 -20.04 20.32
N GLU A 92 4.98 -18.76 20.61
CA GLU A 92 4.01 -17.88 19.95
C GLU A 92 4.64 -17.03 18.85
N MET A 93 5.98 -17.08 18.71
CA MET A 93 6.68 -16.34 17.66
C MET A 93 6.44 -16.97 16.29
N GLU A 94 5.82 -16.20 15.45
CA GLU A 94 5.73 -16.44 14.01
C GLU A 94 6.58 -15.39 13.28
N SER A 95 6.95 -15.63 12.07
CA SER A 95 7.67 -14.63 11.28
C SER A 95 6.76 -13.42 11.02
N GLN A 96 7.31 -12.24 11.17
CA GLN A 96 6.62 -10.97 10.90
C GLN A 96 5.33 -10.79 11.73
N VAL A 97 5.48 -10.83 13.05
CA VAL A 97 4.35 -10.71 14.00
C VAL A 97 3.62 -9.35 13.88
N LEU A 98 4.34 -8.27 13.57
CA LEU A 98 3.72 -6.95 13.37
C LEU A 98 2.97 -6.88 12.05
N ASP A 99 3.44 -7.57 11.02
CA ASP A 99 2.74 -7.64 9.74
C ASP A 99 1.59 -8.64 9.88
N SER A 100 0.45 -8.17 10.37
CA SER A 100 -0.69 -9.02 10.77
C SER A 100 -1.47 -9.59 9.59
N MET A 101 -1.37 -8.95 8.42
CA MET A 101 -2.06 -9.40 7.21
C MET A 101 -1.18 -10.40 6.45
N ASP A 102 -1.78 -11.47 5.93
CA ASP A 102 -1.07 -12.44 5.07
C ASP A 102 -0.45 -11.74 3.86
N LEU A 103 -1.13 -10.73 3.35
CA LEU A 103 -0.66 -9.93 2.22
C LEU A 103 0.62 -9.15 2.55
N GLU A 104 0.73 -8.61 3.76
CA GLU A 104 1.95 -7.94 4.24
C GLU A 104 3.13 -8.91 4.28
N ARG A 105 2.89 -10.12 4.81
CA ARG A 105 3.91 -11.16 4.91
C ARG A 105 4.39 -11.64 3.53
N GLU A 106 3.47 -11.85 2.60
CA GLU A 106 3.78 -12.33 1.23
C GLU A 106 4.54 -11.30 0.40
N ARG A 107 4.19 -10.03 0.55
CA ARG A 107 4.81 -8.94 -0.23
C ARG A 107 6.06 -8.38 0.45
N GLY A 108 6.27 -8.68 1.74
CA GLY A 108 7.40 -8.17 2.52
C GLY A 108 7.35 -6.66 2.76
N ILE A 109 6.15 -6.10 2.81
CA ILE A 109 5.92 -4.65 3.03
C ILE A 109 4.90 -4.44 4.14
N THR A 110 5.07 -3.41 4.94
CA THR A 110 4.06 -2.94 5.87
C THR A 110 3.04 -2.11 5.10
N ILE A 111 1.78 -2.53 5.13
CA ILE A 111 0.67 -1.85 4.46
C ILE A 111 -0.04 -0.96 5.49
N LYS A 112 -0.28 -1.50 6.66
CA LYS A 112 -1.04 -0.87 7.73
C LYS A 112 -0.16 -0.64 8.94
N ALA A 113 -0.26 0.53 9.56
CA ALA A 113 0.47 0.83 10.78
C ALA A 113 0.03 -0.10 11.93
N GLN A 114 0.99 -0.71 12.59
CA GLN A 114 0.76 -1.61 13.74
C GLN A 114 1.39 -1.01 14.98
N THR A 115 0.85 -1.33 16.15
CA THR A 115 1.37 -0.81 17.42
C THR A 115 1.85 -1.94 18.33
N ALA A 116 2.95 -1.71 19.04
CA ALA A 116 3.44 -2.62 20.07
C ALA A 116 3.87 -1.84 21.30
N ALA A 117 3.26 -2.16 22.44
CA ALA A 117 3.62 -1.62 23.75
C ALA A 117 4.69 -2.51 24.38
N LEU A 118 5.89 -1.98 24.56
CA LEU A 118 7.09 -2.70 24.97
C LEU A 118 7.62 -2.13 26.28
N THR A 119 8.35 -2.95 27.05
CA THR A 119 9.01 -2.53 28.29
C THR A 119 10.51 -2.73 28.16
N TYR A 120 11.30 -1.67 28.36
CA TYR A 120 12.75 -1.72 28.25
C TYR A 120 13.41 -1.18 29.51
N ARG A 121 14.39 -1.92 30.05
CA ARG A 121 15.23 -1.45 31.16
C ARG A 121 16.49 -0.81 30.59
N ALA A 122 16.58 0.51 30.70
CA ALA A 122 17.70 1.29 30.16
C ALA A 122 18.94 1.20 31.06
N ARG A 123 20.06 1.65 30.52
CA ARG A 123 21.38 1.68 31.22
C ARG A 123 21.34 2.58 32.44
N ASP A 124 20.43 3.56 32.50
CA ASP A 124 20.23 4.40 33.69
C ASP A 124 19.52 3.68 34.85
N GLY A 125 19.15 2.38 34.64
CA GLY A 125 18.48 1.56 35.62
C GLY A 125 16.95 1.73 35.65
N LYS A 126 16.41 2.68 34.91
CA LYS A 126 14.96 2.94 34.86
C LYS A 126 14.29 2.02 33.85
N VAL A 127 13.00 1.80 34.06
CA VAL A 127 12.16 1.04 33.16
C VAL A 127 11.33 2.03 32.32
N TYR A 128 11.42 1.90 31.01
CA TYR A 128 10.68 2.71 30.05
C TYR A 128 9.61 1.89 29.35
N ASN A 129 8.47 2.53 29.11
CA ASN A 129 7.38 2.00 28.29
C ASN A 129 7.54 2.58 26.88
N LEU A 130 7.87 1.72 25.93
CA LEU A 130 8.14 2.08 24.55
C LEU A 130 6.94 1.67 23.71
N ASN A 131 6.25 2.64 23.13
CA ASN A 131 5.15 2.38 22.20
C ASN A 131 5.70 2.53 20.78
N LEU A 132 5.97 1.41 20.15
CA LEU A 132 6.41 1.35 18.76
C LEU A 132 5.18 1.38 17.86
N ILE A 133 5.17 2.29 16.89
CA ILE A 133 4.15 2.35 15.82
C ILE A 133 4.87 2.10 14.49
N ASP A 134 4.70 0.91 13.93
CA ASP A 134 5.32 0.59 12.64
C ASP A 134 4.57 1.32 11.51
N THR A 135 5.30 1.77 10.49
CA THR A 135 4.75 2.57 9.39
C THR A 135 5.05 1.94 8.04
N PRO A 136 4.17 2.12 7.05
CA PRO A 136 4.50 1.71 5.68
C PRO A 136 5.73 2.44 5.13
N GLY A 137 6.44 1.80 4.21
CA GLY A 137 7.60 2.40 3.55
C GLY A 137 7.37 2.81 2.10
N HIS A 138 6.17 2.60 1.55
CA HIS A 138 5.86 2.86 0.14
C HIS A 138 5.14 4.21 -0.04
N VAL A 139 5.41 4.89 -1.16
CA VAL A 139 4.85 6.23 -1.46
C VAL A 139 3.32 6.26 -1.43
N ASP A 140 2.65 5.20 -1.90
CA ASP A 140 1.18 5.12 -1.90
C ASP A 140 0.60 5.19 -0.49
N PHE A 141 1.38 4.87 0.55
CA PHE A 141 0.95 4.86 1.94
C PHE A 141 1.49 6.04 2.77
N SER A 142 1.94 7.11 2.13
CA SER A 142 2.43 8.32 2.82
C SER A 142 1.40 8.89 3.82
N TYR A 143 0.12 8.73 3.52
CA TYR A 143 -0.98 9.11 4.41
C TYR A 143 -0.96 8.32 5.74
N GLU A 144 -0.72 6.99 5.68
CA GLU A 144 -0.59 6.14 6.87
C GLU A 144 0.64 6.54 7.71
N VAL A 145 1.73 6.92 7.03
CA VAL A 145 2.94 7.43 7.70
C VAL A 145 2.61 8.71 8.49
N SER A 146 1.94 9.66 7.86
CA SER A 146 1.54 10.93 8.50
C SER A 146 0.66 10.69 9.75
N ARG A 147 -0.31 9.78 9.64
CA ARG A 147 -1.20 9.41 10.76
C ARG A 147 -0.43 8.79 11.92
N SER A 148 0.47 7.87 11.61
CA SER A 148 1.28 7.17 12.61
C SER A 148 2.22 8.13 13.33
N LEU A 149 2.87 9.01 12.59
CA LEU A 149 3.78 10.03 13.13
C LEU A 149 3.03 11.01 14.04
N SER A 150 1.76 11.33 13.76
CA SER A 150 0.94 12.21 14.62
C SER A 150 0.69 11.62 16.01
N ALA A 151 0.89 10.31 16.18
CA ALA A 151 0.75 9.64 17.49
C ALA A 151 2.09 9.54 18.24
N CYS A 152 3.19 10.03 17.64
CA CYS A 152 4.57 9.86 18.14
C CYS A 152 5.21 11.19 18.53
N GLU A 153 6.14 11.12 19.47
CA GLU A 153 7.05 12.23 19.80
C GLU A 153 8.40 12.06 19.09
N GLY A 154 8.71 10.84 18.62
CA GLY A 154 9.97 10.56 17.94
C GLY A 154 9.84 9.60 16.76
N ALA A 155 10.86 9.61 15.90
CA ALA A 155 10.97 8.69 14.77
C ALA A 155 12.43 8.27 14.60
N LEU A 156 12.66 6.95 14.46
CA LEU A 156 13.96 6.42 14.05
C LEU A 156 14.05 6.51 12.53
N LEU A 157 14.95 7.31 12.01
CA LEU A 157 15.21 7.42 10.58
C LEU A 157 16.27 6.40 10.20
N VAL A 158 15.84 5.27 9.64
CA VAL A 158 16.75 4.14 9.33
C VAL A 158 17.23 4.25 7.89
N VAL A 159 18.52 4.42 7.73
CA VAL A 159 19.19 4.52 6.43
C VAL A 159 20.14 3.32 6.26
N ASP A 160 20.08 2.67 5.11
CA ASP A 160 20.99 1.60 4.72
C ASP A 160 22.38 2.22 4.42
N ALA A 161 23.38 1.87 5.21
CA ALA A 161 24.75 2.41 5.05
C ALA A 161 25.42 2.00 3.74
N SER A 162 24.84 1.05 2.99
CA SER A 162 25.37 0.63 1.68
C SER A 162 24.68 1.31 0.50
N GLN A 163 23.44 1.77 0.68
CA GLN A 163 22.64 2.42 -0.39
C GLN A 163 22.55 3.94 -0.21
N GLY A 164 22.52 4.42 1.04
CA GLY A 164 22.39 5.84 1.34
C GLY A 164 20.95 6.32 1.42
N VAL A 165 20.75 7.61 1.21
CA VAL A 165 19.44 8.29 1.31
C VAL A 165 18.62 8.04 0.03
N GLU A 166 17.33 7.69 0.21
CA GLU A 166 16.40 7.45 -0.89
C GLU A 166 15.14 8.32 -0.73
N ALA A 167 14.31 8.37 -1.78
CA ALA A 167 13.17 9.31 -1.89
C ALA A 167 12.21 9.24 -0.70
N GLN A 168 11.80 8.05 -0.29
CA GLN A 168 10.88 7.90 0.85
C GLN A 168 11.54 8.28 2.18
N THR A 169 12.86 8.10 2.29
CA THR A 169 13.62 8.56 3.48
C THR A 169 13.45 10.07 3.62
N VAL A 170 13.65 10.81 2.52
CA VAL A 170 13.53 12.28 2.48
C VAL A 170 12.09 12.71 2.77
N ALA A 171 11.12 12.16 2.02
CA ALA A 171 9.70 12.53 2.14
C ALA A 171 9.16 12.27 3.54
N ASN A 172 9.43 11.09 4.10
CA ASN A 172 8.94 10.71 5.44
C ASN A 172 9.62 11.54 6.53
N CYS A 173 10.90 11.89 6.34
CA CYS A 173 11.61 12.75 7.30
C CYS A 173 11.03 14.16 7.32
N TYR A 174 10.74 14.75 6.15
CA TYR A 174 10.08 16.06 6.10
C TYR A 174 8.69 16.03 6.73
N THR A 175 7.91 14.96 6.50
CA THR A 175 6.61 14.77 7.17
C THR A 175 6.78 14.76 8.70
N ALA A 176 7.79 14.06 9.22
CA ALA A 176 8.08 14.01 10.66
C ALA A 176 8.43 15.41 11.20
N ILE A 177 9.30 16.15 10.49
CA ILE A 177 9.72 17.50 10.87
C ILE A 177 8.51 18.46 10.89
N GLU A 178 7.65 18.42 9.86
CA GLU A 178 6.44 19.26 9.78
C GLU A 178 5.48 19.01 10.94
N LEU A 179 5.42 17.76 11.41
CA LEU A 179 4.59 17.37 12.55
C LEU A 179 5.26 17.65 13.91
N GLY A 180 6.50 18.14 13.91
CA GLY A 180 7.26 18.44 15.13
C GLY A 180 7.77 17.19 15.85
N VAL A 181 7.94 16.08 15.12
CA VAL A 181 8.43 14.81 15.64
C VAL A 181 9.97 14.83 15.64
N GLU A 182 10.59 14.45 16.76
CA GLU A 182 12.06 14.38 16.89
C GLU A 182 12.61 13.22 16.04
N VAL A 183 13.50 13.52 15.11
CA VAL A 183 14.06 12.51 14.20
C VAL A 183 15.44 12.06 14.69
N VAL A 184 15.60 10.75 14.90
CA VAL A 184 16.85 10.13 15.38
C VAL A 184 17.46 9.29 14.25
N PRO A 185 18.56 9.74 13.60
CA PRO A 185 19.17 8.98 12.52
C PRO A 185 19.83 7.69 13.02
N VAL A 186 19.64 6.60 12.24
CA VAL A 186 20.21 5.28 12.50
C VAL A 186 20.77 4.73 11.19
N LEU A 187 22.04 4.36 11.18
CA LEU A 187 22.71 3.74 10.03
C LEU A 187 22.69 2.23 10.19
N ASN A 188 21.92 1.57 9.36
CA ASN A 188 21.74 0.12 9.41
C ASN A 188 22.62 -0.59 8.37
N LYS A 189 22.73 -1.90 8.51
CA LYS A 189 23.49 -2.81 7.64
C LYS A 189 25.00 -2.52 7.59
N ILE A 190 25.58 -2.05 8.70
CA ILE A 190 27.02 -1.78 8.79
C ILE A 190 27.87 -3.06 8.65
N ASP A 191 27.25 -4.24 8.73
CA ASP A 191 27.87 -5.55 8.52
C ASP A 191 28.18 -5.85 7.04
N LEU A 192 27.60 -5.08 6.10
CA LEU A 192 27.81 -5.33 4.68
C LEU A 192 29.17 -4.77 4.21
N PRO A 193 29.89 -5.49 3.32
CA PRO A 193 31.18 -4.99 2.79
C PRO A 193 31.07 -3.66 2.03
N ALA A 194 29.89 -3.35 1.48
CA ALA A 194 29.62 -2.11 0.74
C ALA A 194 29.23 -0.95 1.65
N ALA A 195 29.05 -1.19 2.96
CA ALA A 195 28.60 -0.16 3.89
C ALA A 195 29.61 0.98 4.01
N ASN A 196 29.13 2.22 3.90
CA ASN A 196 29.93 3.43 4.04
C ASN A 196 29.19 4.43 4.94
N PRO A 197 29.30 4.26 6.27
CA PRO A 197 28.59 5.13 7.22
C PRO A 197 28.91 6.62 7.06
N GLU A 198 30.15 6.97 6.75
CA GLU A 198 30.57 8.37 6.58
C GLU A 198 29.86 9.03 5.39
N ASN A 199 29.72 8.29 4.28
CA ASN A 199 28.98 8.79 3.12
C ASN A 199 27.49 8.92 3.42
N ALA A 200 26.91 7.95 4.13
CA ALA A 200 25.49 8.01 4.53
C ALA A 200 25.21 9.20 5.45
N ILE A 201 26.10 9.50 6.40
CA ILE A 201 26.02 10.70 7.26
C ILE A 201 26.00 11.96 6.38
N ALA A 202 26.98 12.09 5.48
CA ALA A 202 27.08 13.26 4.60
C ALA A 202 25.80 13.42 3.74
N GLU A 203 25.25 12.32 3.23
CA GLU A 203 24.00 12.35 2.45
C GLU A 203 22.79 12.80 3.31
N ILE A 204 22.67 12.32 4.56
CA ILE A 204 21.61 12.75 5.47
C ILE A 204 21.71 14.26 5.72
N GLU A 205 22.90 14.76 5.98
CA GLU A 205 23.14 16.19 6.24
C GLU A 205 22.91 17.05 4.98
N ASP A 206 23.42 16.62 3.82
CA ASP A 206 23.34 17.39 2.57
C ASP A 206 21.96 17.35 1.93
N VAL A 207 21.27 16.19 1.94
CA VAL A 207 20.01 15.99 1.23
C VAL A 207 18.81 16.33 2.13
N ILE A 208 18.85 15.88 3.39
CA ILE A 208 17.73 16.07 4.32
C ILE A 208 17.91 17.34 5.16
N GLY A 209 19.15 17.67 5.53
CA GLY A 209 19.46 18.86 6.29
C GLY A 209 19.36 18.69 7.81
N ILE A 210 19.44 17.46 8.32
CA ILE A 210 19.46 17.17 9.76
C ILE A 210 20.85 16.70 10.19
N ASP A 211 21.23 17.01 11.44
CA ASP A 211 22.52 16.58 12.00
C ASP A 211 22.53 15.05 12.18
N ALA A 212 23.50 14.40 11.57
CA ALA A 212 23.68 12.95 11.61
C ALA A 212 25.08 12.53 12.13
N MET A 213 25.88 13.47 12.63
CA MET A 213 27.25 13.17 13.12
C MET A 213 27.28 12.11 14.22
N ASP A 214 26.25 12.09 15.08
CA ASP A 214 26.10 11.13 16.18
C ASP A 214 25.11 10.01 15.86
N ALA A 215 24.81 9.76 14.56
CA ALA A 215 23.90 8.69 14.14
C ALA A 215 24.41 7.32 14.64
N VAL A 216 23.53 6.55 15.24
CA VAL A 216 23.88 5.23 15.76
C VAL A 216 24.12 4.27 14.60
N ARG A 217 25.26 3.56 14.66
CA ARG A 217 25.63 2.56 13.66
C ARG A 217 25.21 1.18 14.14
N CYS A 218 24.39 0.48 13.37
CA CYS A 218 23.88 -0.82 13.80
C CYS A 218 23.81 -1.81 12.63
N SER A 219 23.67 -3.06 12.99
CA SER A 219 23.25 -4.13 12.08
C SER A 219 22.06 -4.84 12.71
N ALA A 220 20.90 -4.56 12.20
CA ALA A 220 19.68 -5.22 12.64
C ALA A 220 19.78 -6.75 12.45
N LYS A 221 20.45 -7.19 11.39
CA LYS A 221 20.65 -8.61 11.08
C LYS A 221 21.50 -9.32 12.17
N THR A 222 22.60 -8.71 12.61
CA THR A 222 23.51 -9.32 13.58
C THR A 222 23.20 -8.93 15.03
N GLY A 223 22.43 -7.87 15.24
CA GLY A 223 22.12 -7.32 16.56
C GLY A 223 23.10 -6.27 17.05
N LEU A 224 24.18 -6.04 16.30
CA LEU A 224 25.23 -5.08 16.67
C LEU A 224 24.67 -3.66 16.76
N GLY A 225 24.89 -2.96 17.88
CA GLY A 225 24.52 -1.57 18.09
C GLY A 225 23.04 -1.30 18.34
N VAL A 226 22.17 -2.31 18.39
CA VAL A 226 20.71 -2.11 18.53
C VAL A 226 20.35 -1.60 19.93
N GLU A 227 21.10 -2.02 20.97
CA GLU A 227 20.95 -1.45 22.33
C GLU A 227 21.25 0.06 22.31
N ASP A 228 22.27 0.48 21.57
CA ASP A 228 22.62 1.90 21.46
C ASP A 228 21.52 2.70 20.72
N VAL A 229 20.79 2.07 19.80
CA VAL A 229 19.61 2.69 19.16
C VAL A 229 18.55 3.01 20.22
N LEU A 230 18.24 2.07 21.13
CA LEU A 230 17.26 2.26 22.20
C LEU A 230 17.72 3.33 23.20
N GLU A 231 19.00 3.32 23.56
CA GLU A 231 19.55 4.35 24.47
C GLU A 231 19.50 5.74 23.82
N SER A 232 19.83 5.87 22.54
CA SER A 232 19.74 7.12 21.78
C SER A 232 18.28 7.59 21.67
N LEU A 233 17.35 6.67 21.40
CA LEU A 233 15.91 6.94 21.37
C LEU A 233 15.45 7.56 22.69
N ILE A 234 15.79 6.91 23.81
CA ILE A 234 15.39 7.37 25.16
C ILE A 234 15.98 8.75 25.48
N ALA A 235 17.23 8.98 25.07
CA ALA A 235 17.94 10.23 25.33
C ALA A 235 17.39 11.41 24.51
N LYS A 236 17.05 11.17 23.24
CA LYS A 236 16.69 12.24 22.28
C LYS A 236 15.18 12.48 22.19
N VAL A 237 14.37 11.42 22.20
CA VAL A 237 12.91 11.56 22.05
C VAL A 237 12.31 12.08 23.36
N PRO A 238 11.55 13.18 23.33
CA PRO A 238 10.94 13.69 24.56
C PRO A 238 9.79 12.80 25.03
N PRO A 239 9.46 12.84 26.33
CA PRO A 239 8.25 12.16 26.80
C PRO A 239 7.00 12.86 26.27
N PRO A 240 5.88 12.14 26.20
CA PRO A 240 4.62 12.74 25.74
C PRO A 240 4.16 13.85 26.69
N LYS A 241 3.55 14.88 26.12
CA LYS A 241 2.93 15.98 26.87
C LYS A 241 1.45 15.64 27.10
N GLY A 242 0.85 16.21 28.11
CA GLY A 242 -0.56 16.06 28.44
C GLY A 242 -0.81 16.04 29.93
N ASP A 243 -2.08 16.07 30.31
CA ASP A 243 -2.52 16.10 31.71
C ASP A 243 -3.52 14.96 31.94
N PRO A 244 -3.19 13.95 32.76
CA PRO A 244 -4.10 12.83 33.02
C PRO A 244 -5.37 13.23 33.79
N ASP A 245 -5.41 14.39 34.44
CA ASP A 245 -6.57 14.88 35.18
C ASP A 245 -7.44 15.85 34.38
N ALA A 246 -7.01 16.27 33.20
CA ALA A 246 -7.76 17.11 32.28
C ALA A 246 -8.95 16.37 31.66
N PRO A 247 -9.91 17.07 31.04
CA PRO A 247 -10.95 16.40 30.24
C PRO A 247 -10.35 15.51 29.16
N LEU A 248 -10.94 14.34 28.97
CA LEU A 248 -10.44 13.33 28.02
C LEU A 248 -10.40 13.87 26.59
N GLN A 249 -9.26 13.76 25.96
CA GLN A 249 -9.07 13.98 24.53
C GLN A 249 -8.23 12.82 24.00
N ALA A 250 -8.85 11.95 23.20
CA ALA A 250 -8.16 10.83 22.56
C ALA A 250 -8.36 10.93 21.06
N LEU A 251 -7.28 10.92 20.30
CA LEU A 251 -7.30 10.97 18.84
C LEU A 251 -7.43 9.55 18.29
N ILE A 252 -8.42 9.31 17.44
CA ILE A 252 -8.57 8.02 16.73
C ILE A 252 -7.53 8.01 15.60
N ILE A 253 -6.51 7.18 15.73
CA ILE A 253 -5.45 7.04 14.72
C ILE A 253 -5.76 5.94 13.73
N ASP A 254 -6.56 4.94 14.14
CA ASP A 254 -7.04 3.87 13.26
C ASP A 254 -8.33 3.27 13.80
N SER A 255 -9.10 2.59 12.96
CA SER A 255 -10.28 1.82 13.39
C SER A 255 -10.55 0.67 12.41
N TRP A 256 -11.10 -0.43 12.93
CA TRP A 256 -11.48 -1.58 12.11
C TRP A 256 -12.66 -2.29 12.73
N PHE A 257 -13.31 -3.12 11.95
CA PHE A 257 -14.47 -3.89 12.38
C PHE A 257 -14.04 -5.32 12.73
N ASP A 258 -14.38 -5.72 13.94
CA ASP A 258 -14.21 -7.09 14.42
C ASP A 258 -15.60 -7.72 14.58
N ASN A 259 -15.77 -8.92 14.05
CA ASN A 259 -17.08 -9.61 14.02
C ASN A 259 -17.64 -9.92 15.42
N TYR A 260 -16.78 -9.97 16.46
CA TYR A 260 -17.19 -10.32 17.81
C TYR A 260 -17.44 -9.12 18.71
N VAL A 261 -16.60 -8.08 18.59
CA VAL A 261 -16.65 -6.93 19.48
C VAL A 261 -17.11 -5.63 18.81
N GLY A 262 -17.37 -5.66 17.49
CA GLY A 262 -17.77 -4.47 16.73
C GLY A 262 -16.55 -3.62 16.38
N VAL A 263 -16.72 -2.30 16.32
CA VAL A 263 -15.64 -1.39 15.95
C VAL A 263 -14.60 -1.30 17.08
N VAL A 264 -13.35 -1.54 16.74
CA VAL A 264 -12.19 -1.32 17.59
C VAL A 264 -11.52 -0.02 17.15
N MET A 265 -11.36 0.92 18.08
CA MET A 265 -10.70 2.20 17.82
C MET A 265 -9.29 2.17 18.43
N LEU A 266 -8.27 2.37 17.60
CA LEU A 266 -6.89 2.58 18.07
C LEU A 266 -6.73 4.07 18.33
N VAL A 267 -6.35 4.44 19.56
CA VAL A 267 -6.32 5.84 19.97
C VAL A 267 -4.99 6.22 20.62
N ARG A 268 -4.63 7.49 20.45
CA ARG A 268 -3.61 8.17 21.24
C ARG A 268 -4.32 9.05 22.27
N ILE A 269 -4.11 8.76 23.55
CA ILE A 269 -4.65 9.62 24.63
C ILE A 269 -3.73 10.84 24.77
N VAL A 270 -4.27 12.02 24.48
CA VAL A 270 -3.53 13.28 24.61
C VAL A 270 -3.72 13.83 26.02
N ASN A 271 -4.97 13.93 26.48
CA ASN A 271 -5.32 14.40 27.81
C ASN A 271 -6.35 13.46 28.45
N GLY A 272 -6.37 13.44 29.78
CA GLY A 272 -7.37 12.70 30.54
C GLY A 272 -6.99 11.24 30.77
N THR A 273 -7.91 10.52 31.38
CA THR A 273 -7.81 9.08 31.67
C THR A 273 -9.16 8.43 31.37
N LEU A 274 -9.17 7.31 30.67
CA LEU A 274 -10.37 6.56 30.29
C LEU A 274 -10.37 5.18 30.92
N ARG A 275 -11.52 4.78 31.48
CA ARG A 275 -11.71 3.46 32.12
C ARG A 275 -12.90 2.70 31.50
N PRO A 276 -12.91 1.38 31.58
CA PRO A 276 -14.10 0.60 31.22
C PRO A 276 -15.33 1.08 32.01
N LYS A 277 -16.51 0.97 31.38
CA LYS A 277 -17.84 1.37 31.89
C LYS A 277 -18.09 2.89 31.84
N GLU A 278 -17.08 3.72 31.59
CA GLU A 278 -17.30 5.16 31.37
C GLU A 278 -18.03 5.40 30.03
N ARG A 279 -18.75 6.51 29.93
CA ARG A 279 -19.42 6.88 28.68
C ARG A 279 -18.56 7.85 27.90
N ILE A 280 -18.31 7.50 26.65
CA ILE A 280 -17.58 8.35 25.71
C ILE A 280 -18.52 8.99 24.71
N LYS A 281 -18.04 10.07 24.11
CA LYS A 281 -18.69 10.82 23.04
C LYS A 281 -17.67 11.02 21.91
N LEU A 282 -18.08 10.72 20.70
CA LEU A 282 -17.33 11.00 19.47
C LEU A 282 -17.67 12.44 19.06
N MET A 283 -16.67 13.31 18.96
CA MET A 283 -16.93 14.76 18.83
C MET A 283 -17.45 15.15 17.45
N ALA A 284 -17.12 14.42 16.38
CA ALA A 284 -17.56 14.71 15.02
C ALA A 284 -19.05 14.35 14.80
N THR A 285 -19.54 13.30 15.46
CA THR A 285 -20.90 12.77 15.25
C THR A 285 -21.85 13.00 16.43
N ASP A 286 -21.33 13.46 17.58
CA ASP A 286 -22.03 13.55 18.88
C ASP A 286 -22.55 12.19 19.40
N ALA A 287 -22.19 11.08 18.76
CA ALA A 287 -22.60 9.74 19.15
C ALA A 287 -21.94 9.34 20.48
N GLN A 288 -22.73 8.69 21.35
CA GLN A 288 -22.28 8.31 22.69
C GLN A 288 -22.35 6.79 22.89
N TYR A 289 -21.31 6.24 23.49
CA TYR A 289 -21.19 4.80 23.74
C TYR A 289 -20.63 4.54 25.15
N ALA A 290 -20.97 3.39 25.71
CA ALA A 290 -20.35 2.90 26.93
C ALA A 290 -19.08 2.12 26.58
N VAL A 291 -17.99 2.40 27.25
CA VAL A 291 -16.72 1.68 27.03
C VAL A 291 -16.81 0.29 27.65
N GLU A 292 -16.63 -0.74 26.86
CA GLU A 292 -16.57 -2.13 27.32
C GLU A 292 -15.17 -2.51 27.79
N HIS A 293 -14.17 -2.24 26.91
CA HIS A 293 -12.77 -2.56 27.19
C HIS A 293 -11.85 -1.44 26.71
N VAL A 294 -10.76 -1.24 27.44
CA VAL A 294 -9.60 -0.48 27.00
C VAL A 294 -8.36 -1.36 27.16
N GLY A 295 -7.35 -1.16 26.34
CA GLY A 295 -6.14 -1.97 26.41
C GLY A 295 -5.06 -1.55 25.45
N VAL A 296 -4.02 -2.39 25.34
CA VAL A 296 -2.87 -2.18 24.45
C VAL A 296 -2.60 -3.45 23.64
N PHE A 297 -1.88 -3.31 22.53
CA PHE A 297 -1.38 -4.45 21.76
C PHE A 297 0.08 -4.73 22.16
N THR A 298 0.42 -5.99 22.49
CA THR A 298 1.74 -6.43 22.99
C THR A 298 2.27 -7.72 22.34
N PRO A 299 2.16 -8.04 21.07
CA PRO A 299 1.29 -7.62 19.97
C PRO A 299 -0.16 -8.08 20.11
N LYS A 300 -0.42 -9.14 20.88
CA LYS A 300 -1.81 -9.56 21.16
C LYS A 300 -2.49 -8.52 22.05
N SER A 301 -3.78 -8.37 21.88
CA SER A 301 -4.56 -7.46 22.71
C SER A 301 -4.49 -7.84 24.19
N ARG A 302 -4.21 -6.86 25.03
CA ARG A 302 -4.22 -7.02 26.50
C ARG A 302 -5.07 -5.92 27.11
N ASN A 303 -6.13 -6.31 27.80
CA ASN A 303 -7.01 -5.38 28.49
C ASN A 303 -6.30 -4.71 29.66
N LEU A 304 -6.60 -3.44 29.87
CA LEU A 304 -6.07 -2.63 30.99
C LEU A 304 -7.23 -2.10 31.84
N GLU A 305 -6.89 -1.67 33.04
CA GLU A 305 -7.84 -0.99 33.95
C GLU A 305 -8.11 0.45 33.52
N SER A 306 -7.18 1.08 32.80
CA SER A 306 -7.33 2.43 32.28
C SER A 306 -6.31 2.70 31.18
N LEU A 307 -6.64 3.71 30.33
CA LEU A 307 -5.70 4.35 29.40
C LEU A 307 -5.60 5.81 29.83
N SER A 308 -4.38 6.32 29.95
CA SER A 308 -4.12 7.67 30.47
C SER A 308 -3.29 8.49 29.47
N ALA A 309 -3.22 9.80 29.69
CA ALA A 309 -2.47 10.74 28.86
C ALA A 309 -1.07 10.20 28.53
N GLY A 310 -0.69 10.31 27.26
CA GLY A 310 0.58 9.83 26.74
C GLY A 310 0.57 8.40 26.20
N GLN A 311 -0.47 7.61 26.48
CA GLN A 311 -0.53 6.21 26.06
C GLN A 311 -1.20 6.05 24.69
N VAL A 312 -0.79 5.02 23.96
CA VAL A 312 -1.44 4.52 22.74
C VAL A 312 -2.10 3.18 23.10
N GLY A 313 -3.38 3.03 22.73
CA GLY A 313 -4.10 1.81 23.05
C GLY A 313 -5.41 1.71 22.28
N PHE A 314 -6.21 0.70 22.59
CA PHE A 314 -7.49 0.49 21.92
C PHE A 314 -8.68 0.75 22.86
N ILE A 315 -9.80 1.13 22.24
CA ILE A 315 -11.12 1.28 22.90
C ILE A 315 -12.11 0.39 22.17
N ILE A 316 -12.86 -0.42 22.91
CA ILE A 316 -13.99 -1.22 22.45
C ILE A 316 -15.24 -0.73 23.17
N SER A 317 -16.29 -0.37 22.42
CA SER A 317 -17.54 0.20 22.96
C SER A 317 -18.79 -0.37 22.30
N GLY A 318 -18.69 -1.56 21.71
CA GLY A 318 -19.82 -2.25 21.08
C GLY A 318 -20.44 -1.48 19.91
N ILE A 319 -19.68 -0.62 19.24
CA ILE A 319 -20.14 0.16 18.10
C ILE A 319 -20.36 -0.77 16.91
N LYS A 320 -21.57 -0.78 16.37
CA LYS A 320 -21.94 -1.59 15.19
C LYS A 320 -22.02 -0.77 13.91
N GLU A 321 -22.19 0.54 14.04
CA GLU A 321 -22.27 1.46 12.91
C GLU A 321 -20.86 1.77 12.39
N LEU A 322 -20.54 1.28 11.18
CA LEU A 322 -19.20 1.41 10.58
C LEU A 322 -18.77 2.88 10.39
N THR A 323 -19.75 3.77 10.13
CA THR A 323 -19.46 5.19 9.87
C THR A 323 -19.30 6.02 11.14
N ALA A 324 -19.53 5.45 12.32
CA ALA A 324 -19.55 6.23 13.57
C ALA A 324 -18.14 6.64 14.04
N ALA A 325 -17.17 5.73 13.96
CA ALA A 325 -15.81 5.93 14.51
C ALA A 325 -14.81 6.26 13.40
N LYS A 326 -14.82 7.51 12.96
CA LYS A 326 -13.95 7.98 11.87
C LYS A 326 -12.52 8.23 12.38
N VAL A 327 -11.56 7.81 11.60
CA VAL A 327 -10.14 8.12 11.84
C VAL A 327 -9.95 9.65 11.81
N GLY A 328 -9.22 10.18 12.80
CA GLY A 328 -9.02 11.62 12.99
C GLY A 328 -10.05 12.28 13.90
N ASP A 329 -11.11 11.57 14.30
CA ASP A 329 -12.08 12.12 15.28
C ASP A 329 -11.49 12.08 16.69
N THR A 330 -12.08 12.89 17.56
CA THR A 330 -11.72 12.97 18.98
C THR A 330 -12.75 12.25 19.83
N VAL A 331 -12.26 11.36 20.69
CA VAL A 331 -13.04 10.70 21.73
C VAL A 331 -12.91 11.53 23.02
N THR A 332 -14.04 11.86 23.64
CA THR A 332 -14.08 12.58 24.93
C THR A 332 -15.07 11.89 25.88
N HIS A 333 -15.12 12.30 27.15
CA HIS A 333 -16.16 11.82 28.08
C HIS A 333 -17.51 12.49 27.76
N ALA A 334 -18.58 11.70 27.76
CA ALA A 334 -19.94 12.23 27.54
C ALA A 334 -20.38 13.16 28.66
N THR A 335 -19.96 12.89 29.90
CA THR A 335 -20.36 13.65 31.10
C THR A 335 -19.55 14.92 31.32
N LYS A 336 -18.29 14.93 30.89
CA LYS A 336 -17.37 16.08 31.04
C LYS A 336 -16.57 16.21 29.75
N PRO A 337 -17.21 16.66 28.66
CA PRO A 337 -16.53 16.71 27.37
C PRO A 337 -15.42 17.78 27.35
N ALA A 338 -14.40 17.54 26.56
CA ALA A 338 -13.38 18.51 26.25
C ALA A 338 -14.02 19.68 25.46
N PRO A 339 -13.52 20.91 25.64
CA PRO A 339 -14.10 22.08 24.98
C PRO A 339 -13.90 22.07 23.46
N GLU A 340 -12.80 21.50 22.97
CA GLU A 340 -12.43 21.50 21.56
C GLU A 340 -11.92 20.13 21.13
N PRO A 341 -12.19 19.72 19.89
CA PRO A 341 -11.59 18.49 19.34
C PRO A 341 -10.09 18.69 19.08
N LEU A 342 -9.36 17.59 19.02
CA LEU A 342 -7.96 17.59 18.57
C LEU A 342 -7.93 17.87 17.06
N PRO A 343 -6.82 18.43 16.53
CA PRO A 343 -6.65 18.51 15.09
C PRO A 343 -6.71 17.12 14.48
N GLY A 344 -7.61 16.93 13.54
CA GLY A 344 -7.75 15.68 12.80
C GLY A 344 -6.74 15.60 11.67
N PHE A 345 -6.91 14.60 10.81
CA PHE A 345 -6.03 14.40 9.67
C PHE A 345 -6.56 15.13 8.42
N LYS A 346 -5.66 15.60 7.57
CA LYS A 346 -6.01 16.16 6.27
C LYS A 346 -6.66 15.06 5.42
N GLU A 347 -7.75 15.40 4.76
CA GLU A 347 -8.40 14.47 3.84
C GLU A 347 -7.53 14.30 2.60
N VAL A 348 -7.17 13.07 2.30
CA VAL A 348 -6.35 12.75 1.12
C VAL A 348 -7.30 12.37 -0.01
N LYS A 349 -7.13 13.02 -1.16
CA LYS A 349 -7.95 12.75 -2.34
C LYS A 349 -7.34 11.62 -3.15
N PRO A 350 -8.15 10.65 -3.59
CA PRO A 350 -7.67 9.61 -4.49
C PRO A 350 -7.10 10.19 -5.78
N GLN A 351 -6.08 9.55 -6.29
CA GLN A 351 -5.41 9.96 -7.52
C GLN A 351 -5.68 8.99 -8.67
N VAL A 352 -6.00 7.73 -8.33
CA VAL A 352 -6.19 6.64 -9.28
C VAL A 352 -7.58 6.06 -9.08
N PHE A 353 -8.28 5.80 -10.18
CA PHE A 353 -9.65 5.28 -10.14
C PHE A 353 -9.77 4.03 -10.98
N ALA A 354 -10.49 3.03 -10.47
CA ALA A 354 -10.82 1.81 -11.21
C ALA A 354 -12.22 1.33 -10.83
N GLY A 355 -12.85 0.62 -11.74
CA GLY A 355 -14.13 -0.04 -11.46
C GLY A 355 -13.90 -1.41 -10.85
N LEU A 356 -14.60 -1.73 -9.76
CA LEU A 356 -14.63 -3.06 -9.14
C LEU A 356 -16.02 -3.66 -9.34
N TYR A 357 -16.10 -4.83 -9.96
CA TYR A 357 -17.36 -5.48 -10.28
C TYR A 357 -17.33 -6.94 -9.80
N PRO A 358 -18.38 -7.43 -9.16
CA PRO A 358 -18.42 -8.84 -8.81
C PRO A 358 -18.57 -9.70 -10.07
N VAL A 359 -17.93 -10.86 -10.09
CA VAL A 359 -18.07 -11.81 -11.21
C VAL A 359 -19.54 -12.27 -11.31
N GLU A 360 -20.16 -12.56 -10.17
CA GLU A 360 -21.58 -12.94 -10.08
C GLU A 360 -22.44 -11.74 -9.64
N ALA A 361 -23.46 -11.39 -10.43
CA ALA A 361 -24.30 -10.22 -10.19
C ALA A 361 -25.01 -10.24 -8.82
N ASN A 362 -25.29 -11.42 -8.26
CA ASN A 362 -25.92 -11.58 -6.94
C ASN A 362 -24.99 -11.21 -5.77
N GLN A 363 -23.69 -11.00 -6.02
CA GLN A 363 -22.71 -10.61 -5.00
C GLN A 363 -22.57 -9.08 -4.85
N TYR A 364 -23.37 -8.28 -5.53
CA TYR A 364 -23.28 -6.81 -5.45
C TYR A 364 -23.44 -6.28 -4.02
N ASP A 365 -24.46 -6.79 -3.28
CA ASP A 365 -24.68 -6.34 -1.89
C ASP A 365 -23.54 -6.79 -0.96
N ALA A 366 -23.00 -8.00 -1.17
CA ALA A 366 -21.85 -8.49 -0.42
C ALA A 366 -20.61 -7.61 -0.67
N LEU A 367 -20.40 -7.21 -1.93
CA LEU A 367 -19.29 -6.30 -2.27
C LEU A 367 -19.47 -4.93 -1.60
N ARG A 368 -20.70 -4.39 -1.56
CA ARG A 368 -20.98 -3.13 -0.87
C ARG A 368 -20.60 -3.21 0.61
N GLU A 369 -21.05 -4.26 1.30
CA GLU A 369 -20.74 -4.48 2.73
C GLU A 369 -19.23 -4.63 2.96
N SER A 370 -18.55 -5.34 2.07
CA SER A 370 -17.10 -5.55 2.16
C SER A 370 -16.35 -4.21 2.02
N LEU A 371 -16.77 -3.38 1.06
CA LEU A 371 -16.18 -2.04 0.88
C LEU A 371 -16.45 -1.13 2.08
N GLU A 372 -17.64 -1.20 2.69
CA GLU A 372 -17.95 -0.45 3.91
C GLU A 372 -17.04 -0.84 5.08
N LYS A 373 -16.83 -2.14 5.28
CA LYS A 373 -15.93 -2.66 6.33
C LYS A 373 -14.48 -2.28 6.06
N LEU A 374 -14.06 -2.40 4.80
CA LEU A 374 -12.70 -2.07 4.40
C LEU A 374 -12.41 -0.57 4.55
N LYS A 375 -13.37 0.28 4.18
CA LYS A 375 -13.24 1.75 4.30
C LYS A 375 -13.03 2.21 5.75
N LEU A 376 -13.60 1.51 6.72
CA LEU A 376 -13.38 1.82 8.14
C LEU A 376 -11.90 1.67 8.50
N ASN A 377 -11.28 0.61 7.99
CA ASN A 377 -9.87 0.30 8.20
C ASN A 377 -8.94 1.10 7.27
N ASP A 378 -9.45 1.50 6.11
CA ASP A 378 -8.70 2.25 5.08
C ASP A 378 -9.47 3.52 4.73
N ALA A 379 -9.23 4.58 5.48
CA ALA A 379 -9.93 5.85 5.35
C ALA A 379 -9.65 6.57 4.02
N SER A 380 -8.56 6.18 3.32
CA SER A 380 -8.20 6.76 2.02
C SER A 380 -9.04 6.19 0.87
N LEU A 381 -9.61 4.99 1.04
CA LEU A 381 -10.47 4.36 0.03
C LEU A 381 -11.76 5.15 -0.14
N GLN A 382 -12.06 5.53 -1.38
CA GLN A 382 -13.35 6.15 -1.75
C GLN A 382 -14.04 5.24 -2.76
N TYR A 383 -15.37 5.16 -2.69
CA TYR A 383 -16.12 4.36 -3.66
C TYR A 383 -17.54 4.93 -3.82
N GLU A 384 -18.05 4.77 -5.03
CA GLU A 384 -19.44 5.13 -5.36
C GLU A 384 -20.05 4.07 -6.29
N PRO A 385 -21.36 3.85 -6.22
CA PRO A 385 -22.01 2.91 -7.13
C PRO A 385 -21.79 3.29 -8.60
N GLU A 386 -21.56 2.28 -9.43
CA GLU A 386 -21.35 2.45 -10.86
C GLU A 386 -22.03 1.33 -11.62
N VAL A 387 -22.47 1.62 -12.83
CA VAL A 387 -23.06 0.63 -13.73
C VAL A 387 -22.28 0.62 -15.04
N SER A 388 -21.77 -0.55 -15.42
CA SER A 388 -21.15 -0.81 -16.72
C SER A 388 -22.13 -1.58 -17.59
N GLN A 389 -22.24 -1.22 -18.86
CA GLN A 389 -23.04 -1.98 -19.82
C GLN A 389 -22.51 -3.40 -19.99
N ALA A 390 -21.18 -3.57 -19.93
CA ALA A 390 -20.54 -4.86 -20.10
C ALA A 390 -20.54 -5.71 -18.82
N LEU A 391 -20.34 -5.09 -17.64
CA LEU A 391 -20.07 -5.78 -16.38
C LEU A 391 -21.24 -5.76 -15.39
N GLY A 392 -22.23 -4.90 -15.62
CA GLY A 392 -23.37 -4.74 -14.72
C GLY A 392 -23.09 -3.80 -13.56
N PHE A 393 -23.66 -4.09 -12.40
CA PHE A 393 -23.55 -3.25 -11.20
C PHE A 393 -22.22 -3.49 -10.48
N GLY A 394 -21.57 -2.42 -10.07
CA GLY A 394 -20.30 -2.44 -9.33
C GLY A 394 -20.05 -1.11 -8.66
N PHE A 395 -18.77 -0.82 -8.39
CA PHE A 395 -18.36 0.41 -7.72
C PHE A 395 -17.17 1.03 -8.44
N ARG A 396 -17.22 2.34 -8.61
CA ARG A 396 -16.07 3.15 -9.00
C ARG A 396 -15.29 3.46 -7.74
N CYS A 397 -14.07 2.96 -7.65
CA CYS A 397 -13.23 3.11 -6.46
C CYS A 397 -12.04 4.02 -6.75
N GLY A 398 -11.73 4.88 -5.76
CA GLY A 398 -10.60 5.78 -5.79
C GLY A 398 -9.50 5.32 -4.84
N PHE A 399 -8.26 5.35 -5.30
CA PHE A 399 -7.09 4.83 -4.62
C PHE A 399 -5.96 5.87 -4.60
N LEU A 400 -5.02 5.72 -3.68
CA LEU A 400 -3.84 6.59 -3.60
C LEU A 400 -2.84 6.34 -4.73
N GLY A 401 -2.72 5.07 -5.16
CA GLY A 401 -1.84 4.66 -6.23
C GLY A 401 -2.15 3.24 -6.69
N LEU A 402 -1.30 2.69 -7.55
CA LEU A 402 -1.50 1.36 -8.12
C LEU A 402 -1.34 0.25 -7.06
N LEU A 403 -0.32 0.34 -6.22
CA LEU A 403 -0.11 -0.65 -5.15
C LEU A 403 -1.28 -0.65 -4.17
N HIS A 404 -1.79 0.53 -3.81
CA HIS A 404 -2.99 0.65 -2.97
C HIS A 404 -4.19 -0.07 -3.61
N MET A 405 -4.41 0.13 -4.92
CA MET A 405 -5.48 -0.55 -5.67
C MET A 405 -5.34 -2.08 -5.61
N GLU A 406 -4.14 -2.60 -5.87
CA GLU A 406 -3.87 -4.04 -5.84
C GLU A 406 -4.14 -4.63 -4.45
N ILE A 407 -3.71 -3.92 -3.41
CA ILE A 407 -3.89 -4.36 -2.01
C ILE A 407 -5.38 -4.38 -1.64
N VAL A 408 -6.13 -3.34 -2.00
CA VAL A 408 -7.58 -3.29 -1.77
C VAL A 408 -8.27 -4.47 -2.47
N GLN A 409 -7.90 -4.73 -3.74
CA GLN A 409 -8.45 -5.86 -4.49
C GLN A 409 -8.15 -7.19 -3.81
N GLU A 410 -6.88 -7.44 -3.46
CA GLU A 410 -6.48 -8.69 -2.81
C GLU A 410 -7.13 -8.87 -1.43
N ARG A 411 -7.31 -7.77 -0.67
CA ARG A 411 -8.02 -7.82 0.61
C ARG A 411 -9.49 -8.20 0.42
N LEU A 412 -10.15 -7.62 -0.59
CA LEU A 412 -11.55 -7.99 -0.90
C LEU A 412 -11.66 -9.46 -1.30
N GLU A 413 -10.70 -9.96 -2.08
CA GLU A 413 -10.67 -11.36 -2.52
C GLU A 413 -10.39 -12.32 -1.36
N ARG A 414 -9.42 -12.02 -0.47
CA ARG A 414 -8.95 -12.92 0.58
C ARG A 414 -9.71 -12.80 1.90
N GLU A 415 -9.97 -11.57 2.36
CA GLU A 415 -10.62 -11.35 3.67
C GLU A 415 -12.14 -11.47 3.58
N PHE A 416 -12.71 -11.15 2.41
CA PHE A 416 -14.17 -11.10 2.22
C PHE A 416 -14.68 -12.13 1.20
N ASP A 417 -13.80 -12.97 0.66
CA ASP A 417 -14.13 -14.06 -0.29
C ASP A 417 -14.90 -13.56 -1.53
N MET A 418 -14.45 -12.41 -2.08
CA MET A 418 -15.07 -11.78 -3.25
C MET A 418 -14.33 -12.16 -4.53
N ASP A 419 -15.04 -12.69 -5.53
CA ASP A 419 -14.51 -12.85 -6.90
C ASP A 419 -14.77 -11.55 -7.67
N LEU A 420 -13.70 -10.83 -8.06
CA LEU A 420 -13.80 -9.48 -8.62
C LEU A 420 -13.24 -9.36 -10.04
N ILE A 421 -13.86 -8.49 -10.82
CA ILE A 421 -13.31 -7.96 -12.08
C ILE A 421 -12.90 -6.50 -11.80
N THR A 422 -11.63 -6.20 -12.01
CA THR A 422 -11.09 -4.85 -11.86
C THR A 422 -10.80 -4.28 -13.25
N THR A 423 -11.30 -3.07 -13.53
CA THR A 423 -10.99 -2.37 -14.79
C THR A 423 -9.60 -1.72 -14.70
N ALA A 424 -9.05 -1.35 -15.84
CA ALA A 424 -7.77 -0.65 -15.88
C ALA A 424 -7.84 0.65 -15.08
N PRO A 425 -6.83 0.96 -14.26
CA PRO A 425 -6.80 2.21 -13.51
C PRO A 425 -6.66 3.41 -14.44
N THR A 426 -7.24 4.51 -14.04
CA THR A 426 -7.18 5.79 -14.76
C THR A 426 -6.97 6.92 -13.75
N VAL A 427 -6.40 8.02 -14.25
CA VAL A 427 -6.30 9.27 -13.48
C VAL A 427 -7.55 10.12 -13.75
N VAL A 428 -7.72 11.18 -12.98
CA VAL A 428 -8.83 12.14 -13.19
C VAL A 428 -8.40 13.16 -14.25
N TYR A 429 -9.22 13.31 -15.29
CA TYR A 429 -9.02 14.34 -16.32
C TYR A 429 -10.01 15.49 -16.09
N GLU A 430 -9.53 16.71 -16.29
CA GLU A 430 -10.38 17.90 -16.30
C GLU A 430 -10.76 18.19 -17.76
N VAL A 431 -12.05 18.15 -18.06
CA VAL A 431 -12.55 18.32 -19.43
C VAL A 431 -13.37 19.62 -19.50
N VAL A 432 -12.92 20.55 -20.32
CA VAL A 432 -13.65 21.78 -20.63
C VAL A 432 -14.53 21.49 -21.85
N GLN A 433 -15.82 21.60 -21.69
CA GLN A 433 -16.79 21.33 -22.75
C GLN A 433 -17.00 22.58 -23.64
N SER A 434 -17.54 22.39 -24.85
CA SER A 434 -17.80 23.46 -25.80
C SER A 434 -18.79 24.52 -25.29
N ASP A 435 -19.60 24.19 -24.29
CA ASP A 435 -20.52 25.14 -23.66
C ASP A 435 -19.86 25.95 -22.53
N GLY A 436 -18.58 25.72 -22.27
CA GLY A 436 -17.80 26.39 -21.21
C GLY A 436 -17.85 25.70 -19.85
N THR A 437 -18.62 24.62 -19.70
CA THR A 437 -18.64 23.87 -18.42
C THR A 437 -17.40 23.00 -18.28
N THR A 438 -16.90 22.87 -17.05
CA THR A 438 -15.76 22.00 -16.72
C THR A 438 -16.24 20.82 -15.90
N ILE A 439 -15.89 19.62 -16.33
CA ILE A 439 -16.22 18.38 -15.61
C ILE A 439 -14.95 17.59 -15.31
N MET A 440 -14.99 16.85 -14.21
CA MET A 440 -13.92 15.90 -13.84
C MET A 440 -14.31 14.51 -14.33
N VAL A 441 -13.44 13.88 -15.10
CA VAL A 441 -13.68 12.56 -15.69
C VAL A 441 -12.71 11.55 -15.08
N GLU A 442 -13.22 10.67 -14.27
CA GLU A 442 -12.48 9.59 -13.58
C GLU A 442 -12.73 8.22 -14.19
N ASN A 443 -13.67 8.14 -15.14
CA ASN A 443 -14.01 6.93 -15.87
C ASN A 443 -13.94 7.21 -17.36
N PRO A 444 -13.06 6.51 -18.12
CA PRO A 444 -12.97 6.73 -19.57
C PRO A 444 -14.29 6.60 -20.31
N ALA A 445 -15.20 5.72 -19.84
CA ALA A 445 -16.52 5.53 -20.46
C ALA A 445 -17.38 6.81 -20.38
N LYS A 446 -17.13 7.66 -19.36
CA LYS A 446 -17.88 8.92 -19.15
C LYS A 446 -17.28 10.11 -19.94
N MET A 447 -16.19 9.91 -20.69
CA MET A 447 -15.60 10.97 -21.50
C MET A 447 -16.63 11.47 -22.54
N PRO A 448 -16.90 12.78 -22.62
CA PRO A 448 -17.85 13.31 -23.62
C PRO A 448 -17.42 12.99 -25.06
N GLU A 449 -18.37 13.06 -25.97
CA GLU A 449 -18.11 12.92 -27.40
C GLU A 449 -17.13 14.01 -27.86
N PRO A 450 -16.19 13.71 -28.77
CA PRO A 450 -15.17 14.68 -29.20
C PRO A 450 -15.71 16.03 -29.62
N ALA A 451 -16.90 16.09 -30.24
CA ALA A 451 -17.54 17.33 -30.70
C ALA A 451 -17.97 18.26 -29.55
N ARG A 452 -18.08 17.73 -28.34
CA ARG A 452 -18.48 18.48 -27.13
C ARG A 452 -17.28 18.91 -26.28
N ILE A 453 -16.07 18.54 -26.69
CA ILE A 453 -14.85 18.81 -25.92
C ILE A 453 -14.15 20.03 -26.57
N ALA A 454 -13.94 21.07 -25.76
CA ALA A 454 -13.10 22.21 -26.14
C ALA A 454 -11.64 21.95 -25.79
N GLU A 455 -11.40 21.36 -24.59
CA GLU A 455 -10.05 21.16 -24.07
C GLU A 455 -10.05 20.01 -23.07
N ILE A 456 -8.99 19.20 -23.08
CA ILE A 456 -8.74 18.20 -22.02
C ILE A 456 -7.45 18.58 -21.29
N ARG A 457 -7.50 18.55 -19.97
CA ARG A 457 -6.33 18.78 -19.12
C ARG A 457 -6.04 17.51 -18.33
N GLU A 458 -4.77 17.10 -18.37
CA GLU A 458 -4.30 15.94 -17.61
C GLU A 458 -3.56 16.37 -16.34
N PRO A 459 -3.60 15.59 -15.27
CA PRO A 459 -2.85 15.91 -14.06
C PRO A 459 -1.36 15.69 -14.27
N ILE A 460 -0.57 16.69 -13.87
CA ILE A 460 0.90 16.67 -13.93
C ILE A 460 1.40 16.53 -12.49
N VAL A 461 2.39 15.68 -12.30
CA VAL A 461 3.07 15.50 -11.01
C VAL A 461 4.51 15.96 -11.10
N THR A 462 5.02 16.49 -10.00
CA THR A 462 6.45 16.71 -9.79
C THR A 462 7.02 15.42 -9.21
N VAL A 463 7.99 14.83 -9.91
CA VAL A 463 8.63 13.57 -9.51
C VAL A 463 10.07 13.86 -9.09
N ASN A 464 10.42 13.49 -7.87
CA ASN A 464 11.79 13.55 -7.36
C ASN A 464 12.38 12.13 -7.38
N LEU A 465 13.48 11.98 -8.09
CA LEU A 465 14.16 10.70 -8.33
C LEU A 465 15.56 10.77 -7.69
N TYR A 466 15.92 9.76 -6.92
CA TYR A 466 17.21 9.65 -6.26
C TYR A 466 17.89 8.38 -6.74
N MET A 467 19.16 8.48 -7.14
CA MET A 467 19.91 7.33 -7.69
C MET A 467 21.43 7.57 -7.67
N PRO A 468 22.24 6.50 -7.65
CA PRO A 468 23.66 6.63 -7.93
C PRO A 468 23.93 7.16 -9.34
N GLN A 469 25.01 7.89 -9.50
CA GLN A 469 25.41 8.56 -10.75
C GLN A 469 25.43 7.62 -11.97
N ASP A 470 25.76 6.34 -11.77
CA ASP A 470 25.85 5.34 -12.83
C ASP A 470 24.53 5.10 -13.57
N TYR A 471 23.39 5.39 -12.95
CA TYR A 471 22.05 5.12 -13.50
C TYR A 471 21.34 6.35 -14.06
N VAL A 472 21.95 7.54 -13.95
CA VAL A 472 21.33 8.81 -14.37
C VAL A 472 20.86 8.78 -15.84
N GLY A 473 21.74 8.30 -16.74
CA GLY A 473 21.40 8.23 -18.17
C GLY A 473 20.20 7.34 -18.47
N SER A 474 20.12 6.16 -17.84
CA SER A 474 19.00 5.23 -18.02
C SER A 474 17.69 5.82 -17.50
N VAL A 475 17.75 6.51 -16.36
CA VAL A 475 16.55 7.12 -15.74
C VAL A 475 16.09 8.34 -16.55
N ILE A 476 16.99 9.16 -17.06
CA ILE A 476 16.66 10.28 -17.97
C ILE A 476 15.91 9.75 -19.19
N THR A 477 16.43 8.69 -19.83
CA THR A 477 15.81 8.06 -20.99
C THR A 477 14.38 7.57 -20.66
N LEU A 478 14.20 6.94 -19.49
CA LEU A 478 12.88 6.50 -19.04
C LEU A 478 11.92 7.67 -18.87
N CYS A 479 12.36 8.76 -18.21
CA CYS A 479 11.52 9.96 -18.00
C CYS A 479 11.10 10.59 -19.32
N GLU A 480 12.00 10.67 -20.30
CA GLU A 480 11.70 11.21 -21.64
C GLU A 480 10.66 10.35 -22.38
N GLN A 481 10.81 9.02 -22.31
CA GLN A 481 9.82 8.07 -22.88
C GLN A 481 8.43 8.26 -22.28
N LYS A 482 8.36 8.68 -21.02
CA LYS A 482 7.12 8.91 -20.26
C LYS A 482 6.68 10.40 -20.33
N ARG A 483 7.05 11.11 -21.37
CA ARG A 483 6.66 12.51 -21.63
C ARG A 483 7.10 13.48 -20.52
N GLY A 484 8.18 13.13 -19.80
CA GLY A 484 8.69 13.94 -18.71
C GLY A 484 9.48 15.16 -19.19
N THR A 485 9.37 16.25 -18.44
CA THR A 485 10.16 17.47 -18.62
C THR A 485 11.10 17.65 -17.44
N GLN A 486 12.40 17.68 -17.68
CA GLN A 486 13.39 17.86 -16.63
C GLN A 486 13.33 19.28 -16.07
N ILE A 487 13.21 19.41 -14.77
CA ILE A 487 13.17 20.70 -14.05
C ILE A 487 14.51 20.99 -13.40
N ASN A 488 15.12 19.97 -12.76
CA ASN A 488 16.34 20.18 -11.99
C ASN A 488 17.17 18.88 -11.96
N MET A 489 18.48 19.05 -11.74
CA MET A 489 19.39 17.95 -11.48
C MET A 489 20.46 18.44 -10.50
N GLN A 490 20.62 17.75 -9.39
CA GLN A 490 21.57 18.11 -8.34
C GLN A 490 22.42 16.88 -7.96
N TYR A 491 23.68 17.14 -7.68
CA TYR A 491 24.64 16.11 -7.25
C TYR A 491 24.88 16.26 -5.74
N HIS A 492 24.69 15.18 -5.00
CA HIS A 492 24.95 15.07 -3.57
C HIS A 492 25.96 13.94 -3.36
N GLY A 493 27.25 14.26 -3.50
CA GLY A 493 28.30 13.25 -3.48
C GLY A 493 28.15 12.24 -4.63
N ARG A 494 27.86 10.99 -4.31
CA ARG A 494 27.63 9.90 -5.30
C ARG A 494 26.17 9.77 -5.73
N GLN A 495 25.26 10.39 -4.99
CA GLN A 495 23.84 10.38 -5.32
C GLN A 495 23.49 11.55 -6.22
N VAL A 496 22.52 11.34 -7.09
CA VAL A 496 21.99 12.37 -7.97
C VAL A 496 20.48 12.46 -7.71
N GLN A 497 20.02 13.67 -7.52
CA GLN A 497 18.58 14.00 -7.46
C GLN A 497 18.17 14.57 -8.79
N LEU A 498 17.18 13.95 -9.45
CA LEU A 498 16.52 14.47 -10.66
C LEU A 498 15.11 14.90 -10.29
N THR A 499 14.70 16.08 -10.73
CA THR A 499 13.31 16.54 -10.60
C THR A 499 12.70 16.66 -11.98
N TYR A 500 11.59 15.98 -12.19
CA TYR A 500 10.84 15.95 -13.45
C TYR A 500 9.39 16.35 -13.24
N GLU A 501 8.79 16.95 -14.24
CA GLU A 501 7.33 17.04 -14.38
C GLU A 501 6.90 15.95 -15.35
N ILE A 502 6.03 15.05 -14.91
CA ILE A 502 5.57 13.91 -15.71
C ILE A 502 4.03 13.85 -15.61
N PRO A 503 3.32 13.55 -16.71
CA PRO A 503 1.89 13.29 -16.61
C PRO A 503 1.61 12.11 -15.68
N MET A 504 0.67 12.28 -14.77
CA MET A 504 0.36 11.27 -13.76
C MET A 504 -0.04 9.91 -14.38
N ALA A 505 -0.73 9.94 -15.53
CA ALA A 505 -1.13 8.73 -16.25
C ALA A 505 0.06 7.86 -16.65
N GLU A 506 1.24 8.45 -16.86
CA GLU A 506 2.47 7.74 -17.22
C GLU A 506 3.15 7.12 -15.98
N ILE A 507 2.89 7.68 -14.79
CA ILE A 507 3.44 7.21 -13.52
C ILE A 507 2.66 5.98 -13.02
N VAL A 508 1.32 6.07 -13.09
CA VAL A 508 0.40 5.14 -12.43
C VAL A 508 0.52 3.70 -12.94
N LEU A 509 0.90 3.49 -14.20
CA LEU A 509 0.86 2.14 -14.79
C LEU A 509 2.10 1.31 -14.44
N ASP A 510 3.26 1.67 -14.97
CA ASP A 510 4.45 0.81 -14.91
C ASP A 510 5.74 1.56 -14.56
N PHE A 511 5.67 2.85 -14.29
CA PHE A 511 6.86 3.69 -14.13
C PHE A 511 7.75 3.21 -12.98
N PHE A 512 7.17 2.87 -11.82
CA PHE A 512 7.92 2.42 -10.65
C PHE A 512 8.70 1.13 -10.96
N ASP A 513 8.04 0.16 -11.57
CA ASP A 513 8.68 -1.13 -11.93
C ASP A 513 9.80 -0.93 -12.95
N ARG A 514 9.57 -0.07 -13.94
CA ARG A 514 10.58 0.25 -14.96
C ARG A 514 11.75 1.01 -14.34
N LEU A 515 11.48 1.94 -13.43
CA LEU A 515 12.52 2.67 -12.70
C LEU A 515 13.45 1.71 -11.96
N LYS A 516 12.86 0.77 -11.21
CA LYS A 516 13.62 -0.26 -10.50
C LYS A 516 14.40 -1.15 -11.48
N SER A 517 13.80 -1.51 -12.60
CA SER A 517 14.46 -2.35 -13.62
C SER A 517 15.66 -1.64 -14.25
N VAL A 518 15.52 -0.41 -14.74
CA VAL A 518 16.62 0.30 -15.43
C VAL A 518 17.76 0.71 -14.48
N SER A 519 17.46 0.80 -13.18
CA SER A 519 18.44 1.17 -12.15
C SER A 519 18.93 -0.03 -11.34
N ARG A 520 18.54 -1.25 -11.70
CA ARG A 520 18.87 -2.48 -10.93
C ARG A 520 18.44 -2.40 -9.46
N GLY A 521 17.36 -1.70 -9.20
CA GLY A 521 16.79 -1.51 -7.86
C GLY A 521 17.32 -0.29 -7.10
N TYR A 522 18.34 0.40 -7.63
CA TYR A 522 19.01 1.49 -6.90
C TYR A 522 18.28 2.83 -6.96
N ALA A 523 17.42 3.06 -7.94
CA ALA A 523 16.69 4.33 -8.01
C ALA A 523 15.42 4.29 -7.18
N SER A 524 15.13 5.40 -6.51
CA SER A 524 13.89 5.60 -5.77
C SER A 524 13.19 6.86 -6.27
N MET A 525 11.89 6.95 -6.02
CA MET A 525 11.09 8.09 -6.44
C MET A 525 10.05 8.46 -5.39
N ASP A 526 9.73 9.74 -5.40
CA ASP A 526 8.57 10.30 -4.71
C ASP A 526 7.89 11.27 -5.68
N TYR A 527 6.58 11.46 -5.55
CA TYR A 527 5.86 12.37 -6.43
C TYR A 527 4.73 13.08 -5.70
N GLU A 528 4.43 14.28 -6.18
CA GLU A 528 3.32 15.08 -5.66
C GLU A 528 2.55 15.72 -6.81
N PHE A 529 1.24 15.87 -6.64
CA PHE A 529 0.38 16.55 -7.61
C PHE A 529 0.83 18.02 -7.74
N LYS A 530 0.99 18.48 -8.96
CA LYS A 530 1.33 19.87 -9.27
C LYS A 530 0.14 20.67 -9.79
N GLU A 531 -0.38 20.29 -10.96
CA GLU A 531 -1.42 21.07 -11.66
C GLU A 531 -2.11 20.24 -12.74
N TYR A 532 -3.20 20.75 -13.25
CA TYR A 532 -3.80 20.27 -14.51
C TYR A 532 -3.24 21.06 -15.68
N ARG A 533 -2.86 20.37 -16.75
CA ARG A 533 -2.23 20.98 -17.96
C ARG A 533 -2.91 20.44 -19.20
N THR A 534 -3.20 21.34 -20.16
CA THR A 534 -3.78 20.99 -21.46
C THR A 534 -2.93 19.93 -22.16
N SER A 535 -3.59 18.90 -22.68
CA SER A 535 -2.91 17.78 -23.33
C SER A 535 -3.77 17.19 -24.46
N ASP A 536 -3.10 16.70 -25.50
CA ASP A 536 -3.77 16.04 -26.61
C ASP A 536 -3.99 14.56 -26.32
N VAL A 537 -4.86 14.29 -25.35
CA VAL A 537 -5.26 12.93 -25.00
C VAL A 537 -6.56 12.57 -25.71
N VAL A 538 -6.73 11.29 -26.00
CA VAL A 538 -7.90 10.76 -26.71
C VAL A 538 -8.41 9.49 -26.03
N LYS A 539 -9.71 9.28 -26.14
CA LYS A 539 -10.36 8.06 -25.68
C LYS A 539 -10.21 6.99 -26.79
N VAL A 540 -9.70 5.84 -26.43
CA VAL A 540 -9.65 4.65 -27.30
C VAL A 540 -10.68 3.66 -26.77
N ASP A 541 -11.69 3.37 -27.59
CA ASP A 541 -12.72 2.37 -27.30
C ASP A 541 -12.30 1.02 -27.85
N MET A 542 -12.55 -0.04 -27.08
CA MET A 542 -12.40 -1.41 -27.56
C MET A 542 -13.75 -1.98 -27.97
N LEU A 543 -13.80 -2.56 -29.17
CA LEU A 543 -15.01 -3.17 -29.73
C LEU A 543 -14.78 -4.67 -29.88
N ILE A 544 -15.75 -5.47 -29.47
CA ILE A 544 -15.76 -6.92 -29.65
C ILE A 544 -16.98 -7.27 -30.48
N ASN A 545 -16.74 -7.80 -31.69
CA ASN A 545 -17.76 -8.09 -32.70
C ASN A 545 -18.62 -6.85 -33.04
N GLY A 546 -18.02 -5.65 -32.95
CA GLY A 546 -18.68 -4.39 -33.25
C GLY A 546 -19.33 -3.70 -32.07
N ASP A 547 -19.51 -4.40 -30.96
CA ASP A 547 -20.07 -3.84 -29.73
C ASP A 547 -18.98 -3.18 -28.87
N LYS A 548 -19.18 -1.95 -28.46
CA LYS A 548 -18.26 -1.23 -27.55
C LYS A 548 -18.32 -1.87 -26.16
N VAL A 549 -17.15 -2.10 -25.60
CA VAL A 549 -17.01 -2.62 -24.22
C VAL A 549 -16.52 -1.46 -23.34
N ASP A 550 -17.42 -0.83 -22.63
CA ASP A 550 -17.16 0.37 -21.83
C ASP A 550 -16.05 0.16 -20.79
N ALA A 551 -15.99 -1.01 -20.19
CA ALA A 551 -14.99 -1.38 -19.18
C ALA A 551 -13.56 -1.52 -19.74
N LEU A 552 -13.40 -1.56 -21.07
CA LEU A 552 -12.10 -1.67 -21.75
C LEU A 552 -11.66 -0.34 -22.39
N SER A 553 -12.42 0.74 -22.21
CA SER A 553 -12.04 2.07 -22.73
C SER A 553 -10.85 2.62 -21.96
N ILE A 554 -9.91 3.24 -22.70
CA ILE A 554 -8.72 3.88 -22.10
C ILE A 554 -8.55 5.31 -22.64
N ILE A 555 -7.88 6.14 -21.85
CA ILE A 555 -7.48 7.48 -22.27
C ILE A 555 -5.96 7.48 -22.41
N VAL A 556 -5.48 7.85 -23.59
CA VAL A 556 -4.05 7.83 -23.92
C VAL A 556 -3.68 9.10 -24.70
N HIS A 557 -2.42 9.50 -24.67
CA HIS A 557 -1.92 10.59 -25.51
C HIS A 557 -2.05 10.20 -26.99
N ARG A 558 -2.48 11.15 -27.84
CA ARG A 558 -2.77 10.87 -29.26
C ARG A 558 -1.58 10.25 -30.00
N SER A 559 -0.36 10.69 -29.69
CA SER A 559 0.85 10.17 -30.34
C SER A 559 1.07 8.67 -30.10
N GLN A 560 0.56 8.15 -28.97
CA GLN A 560 0.71 6.75 -28.60
C GLN A 560 -0.54 5.91 -28.89
N SER A 561 -1.62 6.54 -29.32
CA SER A 561 -2.93 5.90 -29.43
C SER A 561 -2.94 4.68 -30.37
N GLN A 562 -2.28 4.79 -31.53
CA GLN A 562 -2.19 3.68 -32.49
C GLN A 562 -1.39 2.52 -31.94
N TYR A 563 -0.26 2.80 -31.30
CA TYR A 563 0.60 1.78 -30.70
C TYR A 563 -0.14 1.05 -29.60
N ARG A 564 -0.68 1.80 -28.61
CA ARG A 564 -1.42 1.22 -27.48
C ARG A 564 -2.67 0.46 -27.93
N GLY A 565 -3.41 0.98 -28.93
CA GLY A 565 -4.58 0.30 -29.48
C GLY A 565 -4.23 -1.07 -30.08
N ARG A 566 -3.12 -1.16 -30.82
CA ARG A 566 -2.63 -2.41 -31.40
C ARG A 566 -2.22 -3.42 -30.32
N GLU A 567 -1.48 -2.95 -29.33
CA GLU A 567 -0.98 -3.81 -28.25
C GLU A 567 -2.13 -4.39 -27.42
N VAL A 568 -3.10 -3.55 -27.05
CA VAL A 568 -4.26 -4.00 -26.29
C VAL A 568 -5.06 -5.03 -27.12
N ALA A 569 -5.30 -4.74 -28.39
CA ALA A 569 -6.02 -5.68 -29.29
C ALA A 569 -5.27 -7.01 -29.42
N ALA A 570 -3.94 -6.96 -29.59
CA ALA A 570 -3.09 -8.16 -29.71
C ALA A 570 -3.10 -8.97 -28.40
N LYS A 571 -2.99 -8.30 -27.26
CA LYS A 571 -3.03 -8.96 -25.93
C LYS A 571 -4.39 -9.60 -25.67
N MET A 572 -5.47 -8.91 -26.01
CA MET A 572 -6.82 -9.47 -25.90
C MET A 572 -7.00 -10.70 -26.76
N ARG A 573 -6.42 -10.71 -28.00
CA ARG A 573 -6.44 -11.89 -28.86
C ARG A 573 -5.75 -13.10 -28.22
N GLU A 574 -4.70 -12.87 -27.45
CA GLU A 574 -3.98 -13.94 -26.73
C GLU A 574 -4.80 -14.52 -25.57
N ILE A 575 -5.50 -13.63 -24.83
CA ILE A 575 -6.20 -13.97 -23.59
C ILE A 575 -7.59 -14.53 -23.86
N ILE A 576 -8.34 -13.95 -24.82
CA ILE A 576 -9.70 -14.40 -25.12
C ILE A 576 -9.65 -15.76 -25.79
N PRO A 577 -10.31 -16.79 -25.24
CA PRO A 577 -10.26 -18.13 -25.82
C PRO A 577 -11.05 -18.19 -27.13
N ARG A 578 -10.64 -19.12 -28.00
CA ARG A 578 -11.39 -19.42 -29.25
C ARG A 578 -12.80 -19.87 -28.90
N GLN A 579 -13.78 -19.35 -29.62
CA GLN A 579 -15.19 -19.67 -29.46
C GLN A 579 -15.74 -20.37 -30.73
N MET A 580 -17.03 -20.67 -30.75
CA MET A 580 -17.65 -21.40 -31.86
C MET A 580 -17.80 -20.55 -33.14
N TYR A 581 -17.51 -19.25 -33.02
CA TYR A 581 -17.58 -18.25 -34.10
C TYR A 581 -16.34 -17.37 -34.06
N ASP A 582 -16.08 -16.66 -35.15
CA ASP A 582 -14.96 -15.72 -35.21
C ASP A 582 -15.24 -14.50 -34.29
N VAL A 583 -14.22 -14.08 -33.55
CA VAL A 583 -14.30 -12.90 -32.70
C VAL A 583 -13.40 -11.81 -33.27
N ALA A 584 -14.00 -10.67 -33.64
CA ALA A 584 -13.29 -9.48 -34.10
C ALA A 584 -13.03 -8.55 -32.92
N ILE A 585 -11.76 -8.21 -32.70
CA ILE A 585 -11.34 -7.26 -31.65
C ILE A 585 -10.85 -6.01 -32.39
N GLN A 586 -11.40 -4.84 -32.05
CA GLN A 586 -11.03 -3.58 -32.69
C GLN A 586 -10.77 -2.51 -31.65
N ALA A 587 -9.78 -1.65 -31.91
CA ALA A 587 -9.55 -0.42 -31.16
C ALA A 587 -9.98 0.76 -32.04
N ALA A 588 -10.69 1.74 -31.48
CA ALA A 588 -11.23 2.87 -32.24
C ALA A 588 -11.14 4.19 -31.46
N ILE A 589 -10.94 5.28 -32.20
CA ILE A 589 -11.05 6.66 -31.68
C ILE A 589 -12.30 7.26 -32.34
N GLY A 590 -13.36 7.42 -31.56
CA GLY A 590 -14.67 7.81 -32.12
C GLY A 590 -15.16 6.76 -33.11
N ALA A 591 -15.35 7.13 -34.37
CA ALA A 591 -15.77 6.23 -35.46
C ALA A 591 -14.59 5.62 -36.22
N HIS A 592 -13.35 6.03 -35.94
CA HIS A 592 -12.18 5.61 -36.71
C HIS A 592 -11.48 4.41 -36.05
N ILE A 593 -11.44 3.28 -36.76
CA ILE A 593 -10.77 2.05 -36.31
C ILE A 593 -9.26 2.22 -36.53
N ILE A 594 -8.49 2.09 -35.43
CA ILE A 594 -7.02 2.25 -35.45
C ILE A 594 -6.27 0.92 -35.38
N ALA A 595 -6.94 -0.16 -34.91
CA ALA A 595 -6.34 -1.49 -34.84
C ALA A 595 -7.43 -2.55 -34.95
N ARG A 596 -7.05 -3.73 -35.48
CA ARG A 596 -7.96 -4.88 -35.60
C ARG A 596 -7.21 -6.20 -35.45
N GLU A 597 -7.76 -7.09 -34.64
CA GLU A 597 -7.33 -8.47 -34.47
C GLU A 597 -8.52 -9.41 -34.61
N ASN A 598 -8.27 -10.66 -35.01
CA ASN A 598 -9.32 -11.66 -35.19
C ASN A 598 -8.93 -12.97 -34.51
N ILE A 599 -9.86 -13.56 -33.78
CA ILE A 599 -9.76 -14.89 -33.19
C ILE A 599 -10.63 -15.80 -34.04
N LYS A 600 -10.01 -16.77 -34.72
CA LYS A 600 -10.72 -17.71 -35.59
C LYS A 600 -11.53 -18.70 -34.76
N ALA A 601 -12.72 -19.07 -35.24
CA ALA A 601 -13.62 -20.03 -34.61
C ALA A 601 -12.94 -21.39 -34.36
N LEU A 602 -13.40 -22.06 -33.31
CA LEU A 602 -13.06 -23.47 -33.08
C LEU A 602 -13.67 -24.32 -34.19
N ARG A 603 -12.84 -24.86 -35.05
CA ARG A 603 -13.30 -25.86 -36.01
C ARG A 603 -13.57 -27.16 -35.25
N LYS A 604 -14.81 -27.67 -35.29
CA LYS A 604 -15.15 -29.01 -34.80
C LYS A 604 -14.31 -30.02 -35.55
N ASN A 605 -13.41 -30.68 -34.83
CA ASN A 605 -12.72 -31.84 -35.40
C ASN A 605 -13.68 -33.02 -35.31
N VAL A 606 -14.45 -33.25 -36.40
CA VAL A 606 -15.50 -34.28 -36.49
C VAL A 606 -14.89 -35.70 -36.40
N LEU A 607 -13.55 -35.80 -36.48
CA LEU A 607 -12.82 -37.07 -36.46
C LEU A 607 -12.28 -37.46 -35.07
N ALA A 608 -12.44 -36.64 -34.06
CA ALA A 608 -12.06 -37.00 -32.69
C ALA A 608 -13.16 -37.87 -32.06
N LYS A 609 -13.27 -39.08 -32.47
CA LYS A 609 -14.10 -40.08 -31.77
C LYS A 609 -13.50 -40.34 -30.40
N CYS A 610 -14.25 -39.98 -29.38
CA CYS A 610 -13.91 -40.29 -27.99
C CYS A 610 -14.00 -41.80 -27.77
N TYR A 611 -12.90 -42.52 -27.94
CA TYR A 611 -12.78 -43.88 -27.43
C TYR A 611 -12.46 -43.81 -25.93
N GLY A 612 -13.31 -44.52 -25.17
CA GLY A 612 -13.24 -44.90 -23.77
C GLY A 612 -12.18 -44.23 -22.90
N GLY A 613 -12.52 -43.17 -22.23
CA GLY A 613 -11.62 -42.49 -21.31
C GLY A 613 -12.06 -42.60 -19.86
N ASP A 614 -11.10 -42.70 -19.02
CA ASP A 614 -11.19 -42.69 -17.56
C ASP A 614 -12.19 -41.62 -17.05
N ILE A 615 -13.22 -42.07 -16.36
CA ILE A 615 -14.31 -41.27 -15.80
C ILE A 615 -13.74 -40.22 -14.83
N THR A 616 -12.65 -40.53 -14.14
CA THR A 616 -11.98 -39.64 -13.17
C THR A 616 -11.31 -38.46 -13.89
N ARG A 617 -10.68 -38.69 -15.02
CA ARG A 617 -10.03 -37.68 -15.86
C ARG A 617 -11.08 -36.75 -16.49
N LYS A 618 -12.24 -37.31 -16.87
CA LYS A 618 -13.37 -36.55 -17.42
C LYS A 618 -14.01 -35.66 -16.37
N LYS A 619 -14.13 -36.14 -15.12
CA LYS A 619 -14.62 -35.35 -13.96
C LYS A 619 -13.67 -34.17 -13.63
N LYS A 620 -12.36 -34.45 -13.58
CA LYS A 620 -11.33 -33.41 -13.33
C LYS A 620 -11.31 -32.35 -14.45
N LEU A 621 -11.51 -32.75 -15.69
CA LEU A 621 -11.59 -31.82 -16.83
C LEU A 621 -12.85 -30.97 -16.76
N LEU A 622 -13.98 -31.55 -16.35
CA LEU A 622 -15.25 -30.86 -16.17
C LEU A 622 -15.18 -29.88 -14.99
N GLU A 623 -14.50 -30.24 -13.91
CA GLU A 623 -14.27 -29.34 -12.76
C GLU A 623 -13.39 -28.16 -13.15
N LYS A 624 -12.28 -28.40 -13.87
CA LYS A 624 -11.42 -27.32 -14.40
C LYS A 624 -12.17 -26.43 -15.39
N GLN A 625 -13.05 -26.97 -16.20
CA GLN A 625 -13.92 -26.19 -17.08
C GLN A 625 -14.94 -25.36 -16.30
N LYS A 626 -15.45 -25.90 -15.20
CA LYS A 626 -16.41 -25.21 -14.32
C LYS A 626 -15.74 -24.05 -13.58
N GLU A 627 -14.51 -24.26 -13.10
CA GLU A 627 -13.66 -23.22 -12.51
C GLU A 627 -13.30 -22.13 -13.52
N GLY A 628 -12.91 -22.52 -14.74
CA GLY A 628 -12.61 -21.60 -15.82
C GLY A 628 -13.82 -20.75 -16.24
N LYS A 629 -15.03 -21.35 -16.23
CA LYS A 629 -16.27 -20.63 -16.56
C LYS A 629 -16.69 -19.63 -15.49
N LYS A 630 -16.39 -19.89 -14.22
CA LYS A 630 -16.70 -18.98 -13.12
C LYS A 630 -15.99 -17.63 -13.26
N ARG A 631 -14.83 -17.58 -13.93
CA ARG A 631 -14.01 -16.39 -14.12
C ARG A 631 -14.26 -15.69 -15.47
N MET A 632 -15.31 -16.06 -16.18
CA MET A 632 -15.64 -15.49 -17.50
C MET A 632 -16.90 -14.63 -17.41
N LYS A 633 -16.82 -13.42 -17.98
CA LYS A 633 -17.97 -12.53 -18.10
C LYS A 633 -18.41 -12.53 -19.58
N GLN A 634 -19.72 -12.67 -19.79
CA GLN A 634 -20.28 -12.65 -21.14
C GLN A 634 -20.56 -11.19 -21.54
N VAL A 635 -19.91 -10.74 -22.61
CA VAL A 635 -20.16 -9.43 -23.21
C VAL A 635 -20.81 -9.65 -24.58
N GLY A 636 -22.10 -9.39 -24.67
CA GLY A 636 -22.88 -9.76 -25.85
C GLY A 636 -22.86 -11.28 -26.02
N SER A 637 -22.34 -11.74 -27.15
CA SER A 637 -22.22 -13.17 -27.50
C SER A 637 -20.84 -13.77 -27.16
N VAL A 638 -19.91 -12.97 -26.62
CA VAL A 638 -18.50 -13.39 -26.42
C VAL A 638 -18.19 -13.56 -24.93
N GLU A 639 -17.60 -14.69 -24.56
CA GLU A 639 -17.08 -14.92 -23.21
C GLU A 639 -15.68 -14.33 -23.08
N ILE A 640 -15.50 -13.38 -22.15
CA ILE A 640 -14.24 -12.66 -21.92
C ILE A 640 -13.70 -13.04 -20.54
N PRO A 641 -12.45 -13.55 -20.45
CA PRO A 641 -11.85 -13.84 -19.15
C PRO A 641 -11.59 -12.56 -18.35
N GLN A 642 -11.58 -12.69 -17.04
CA GLN A 642 -11.30 -11.58 -16.10
C GLN A 642 -9.97 -10.87 -16.42
N GLU A 643 -8.94 -11.65 -16.76
CA GLU A 643 -7.61 -11.13 -17.07
C GLU A 643 -7.59 -10.18 -18.28
N ALA A 644 -8.56 -10.28 -19.18
CA ALA A 644 -8.63 -9.40 -20.34
C ALA A 644 -8.92 -7.94 -19.96
N PHE A 645 -9.64 -7.72 -18.85
CA PHE A 645 -9.94 -6.36 -18.38
C PHE A 645 -8.70 -5.69 -17.78
N LEU A 646 -7.73 -6.46 -17.30
CA LEU A 646 -6.44 -5.97 -16.83
C LEU A 646 -5.32 -6.11 -17.89
N ALA A 647 -5.63 -6.65 -19.06
CA ALA A 647 -4.65 -6.84 -20.15
C ALA A 647 -3.97 -5.53 -20.56
N ILE A 648 -4.69 -4.42 -20.41
CA ILE A 648 -4.22 -3.07 -20.73
C ILE A 648 -2.99 -2.68 -19.87
N LEU A 649 -2.93 -3.19 -18.63
CA LEU A 649 -1.84 -2.91 -17.69
C LEU A 649 -0.56 -3.68 -17.98
N ARG A 650 -0.70 -4.85 -18.63
CA ARG A 650 0.40 -5.79 -18.87
C ARG A 650 1.00 -5.66 -20.27
N VAL A 651 0.84 -4.49 -20.88
CA VAL A 651 1.44 -4.23 -22.18
C VAL A 651 2.92 -3.91 -21.97
N GLU A 652 3.78 -4.83 -22.36
CA GLU A 652 5.24 -4.64 -22.30
C GLU A 652 5.70 -3.84 -23.52
N ASP A 653 6.38 -2.74 -23.28
CA ASP A 653 7.12 -2.04 -24.32
C ASP A 653 8.34 -2.92 -24.71
N LYS A 654 8.36 -3.45 -25.91
CA LYS A 654 9.53 -4.17 -26.45
C LYS A 654 10.62 -3.19 -26.86
#